data_7de68fc4a703d11692587d46ccfc9187
#
_entry.id   7de68fc4a703d11692587d46ccfc9187
#
_cell.length_a   1.000
_cell.length_b   1.000
_cell.length_c   1.000
_cell.angle_alpha   90.00
_cell.angle_beta   90.00
_cell.angle_gamma   90.00
#
_symmetry.space_group_name_H-M   'P 1'
#
loop_
_entity.id
_entity.type
_entity.pdbx_description
1 polymer ?
#
loop_
_entity_poly.entity_id
_entity_poly.type
_entity_poly.pdbx_seq_one_letter_code
_entity_poly.pdbx_strand_id
1 'polypeptide(L)'
;MVIKWVKKGRGGIYWPSKAMKKRAWVSDEKIYKEANKNPIKFWEKLAKEGITWFKKWKKAYVEKPPYFKWFVGGKLNASFNCLDRHLEKRRNKVAIFWEPEPKEERGRVLTYYELYKQVNKFANVLKKLGVKKGDVVGIYLPMIPEAIISMLACARIGAIHTVVFSAFSSEALKIRLQDTDAKFLITADGYYRRGKIINLKEKADEGIKETKVEKVVVVRRLGEKLEVSMKEGRDYWWDELMKKAKDYYKPASMRSEDILFILFSSGTTGRPKGIIHDTGGYLVQAYWTAKWNFDLHEDDIMWCTADLGWITGHTYGCYGILANGATLVMYEGALDWPEPDRWCEIIDKYGVTVFYTAPTAIRMFARYDGRLVKKHDLSSLRILGSVGEVINKEAWLWFFKEVGKGRCPLIDTWWQTETGGTLINALPGIGPFVPCFAGRSFPGTRHEVLDENGKVCKPYQEGNLVQLPPFAPGMLRGLYKNHERYVKTYWSKYGKKIYFTSDGAWKDEKGNFRLTGRVDDVMKVAGHRISTAELEDAITRHYAIAECAIVPMPHEIKGEVPVAFVILKPGFQPSENLEREVVKQAEKYIGPIARPAKVFFVQDLPKTRSGKIMRRILKKLVAREKELGDLSTLANPESIEKIREILS
;
A
#
# COMPACT_ATOMS: atom_id res chain seq x y z
N MET A 1 -31.70 -7.52 -10.36
CA MET A 1 -31.68 -6.05 -10.05
C MET A 1 -30.39 -5.74 -9.32
N VAL A 2 -29.53 -4.87 -9.87
CA VAL A 2 -28.22 -4.54 -9.27
C VAL A 2 -28.43 -3.60 -8.08
N ILE A 3 -27.87 -3.95 -6.92
CA ILE A 3 -28.04 -3.21 -5.66
C ILE A 3 -27.30 -1.86 -5.73
N LYS A 4 -27.98 -0.80 -5.32
CA LYS A 4 -27.40 0.54 -5.16
C LYS A 4 -26.95 0.71 -3.71
N TRP A 5 -25.63 0.73 -3.48
CA TRP A 5 -25.03 0.79 -2.14
C TRP A 5 -24.92 2.20 -1.57
N VAL A 6 -24.98 3.23 -2.45
CA VAL A 6 -24.93 4.64 -2.05
C VAL A 6 -26.13 5.43 -2.54
N LYS A 7 -26.44 6.53 -1.85
CA LYS A 7 -27.38 7.56 -2.27
C LYS A 7 -26.67 8.90 -2.37
N LYS A 8 -27.05 9.72 -3.38
CA LYS A 8 -26.54 11.08 -3.56
C LYS A 8 -27.20 12.02 -2.54
N GLY A 9 -26.38 12.82 -1.87
CA GLY A 9 -26.81 13.95 -1.03
C GLY A 9 -26.62 15.28 -1.72
N ARG A 10 -26.75 16.37 -0.98
CA ARG A 10 -26.48 17.73 -1.48
C ARG A 10 -24.99 17.96 -1.70
N GLY A 11 -24.61 18.89 -2.57
CA GLY A 11 -23.21 19.32 -2.77
C GLY A 11 -22.24 18.25 -3.29
N GLY A 12 -22.73 17.18 -3.97
CA GLY A 12 -21.85 16.12 -4.47
C GLY A 12 -21.35 15.14 -3.41
N ILE A 13 -21.95 15.14 -2.23
CA ILE A 13 -21.68 14.21 -1.13
C ILE A 13 -22.52 12.95 -1.34
N TYR A 14 -21.93 11.78 -1.04
CA TYR A 14 -22.62 10.50 -1.13
C TYR A 14 -22.71 9.83 0.24
N TRP A 15 -23.79 9.12 0.48
CA TRP A 15 -24.11 8.47 1.75
C TRP A 15 -24.43 6.99 1.54
N PRO A 16 -24.23 6.12 2.55
CA PRO A 16 -24.68 4.75 2.46
C PRO A 16 -26.20 4.67 2.23
N SER A 17 -26.63 3.79 1.36
CA SER A 17 -28.04 3.47 1.14
C SER A 17 -28.61 2.66 2.32
N LYS A 18 -29.92 2.46 2.34
CA LYS A 18 -30.55 1.53 3.32
C LYS A 18 -29.99 0.12 3.20
N ALA A 19 -29.74 -0.38 1.97
CA ALA A 19 -29.16 -1.69 1.73
C ALA A 19 -27.74 -1.81 2.32
N MET A 20 -26.88 -0.80 2.10
CA MET A 20 -25.54 -0.77 2.69
C MET A 20 -25.61 -0.76 4.22
N LYS A 21 -26.43 0.11 4.82
CA LYS A 21 -26.57 0.18 6.28
C LYS A 21 -27.05 -1.13 6.91
N LYS A 22 -27.95 -1.87 6.22
CA LYS A 22 -28.46 -3.15 6.69
C LYS A 22 -27.40 -4.25 6.64
N ARG A 23 -26.53 -4.23 5.62
CA ARG A 23 -25.46 -5.22 5.44
C ARG A 23 -24.24 -4.91 6.33
N ALA A 24 -23.88 -3.64 6.46
CA ALA A 24 -22.61 -3.22 7.02
C ALA A 24 -22.40 -3.68 8.47
N TRP A 25 -21.18 -4.17 8.76
CA TRP A 25 -20.74 -4.49 10.13
C TRP A 25 -20.86 -3.32 11.09
N VAL A 26 -20.63 -2.11 10.56
CA VAL A 26 -20.69 -0.86 11.32
C VAL A 26 -21.53 0.16 10.55
N SER A 27 -22.71 0.49 11.07
CA SER A 27 -23.66 1.43 10.45
C SER A 27 -24.15 2.55 11.38
N ASP A 28 -23.73 2.55 12.66
CA ASP A 28 -24.08 3.56 13.65
C ASP A 28 -22.83 4.36 14.06
N GLU A 29 -22.94 5.70 14.02
CA GLU A 29 -21.87 6.61 14.42
C GLU A 29 -21.48 6.52 15.90
N LYS A 30 -22.32 5.89 16.74
CA LYS A 30 -22.00 5.63 18.15
C LYS A 30 -20.68 4.90 18.34
N ILE A 31 -20.26 4.09 17.35
CA ILE A 31 -18.97 3.38 17.38
C ILE A 31 -17.79 4.33 17.64
N TYR A 32 -17.80 5.54 17.08
CA TYR A 32 -16.74 6.54 17.32
C TYR A 32 -16.74 7.03 18.77
N LYS A 33 -17.92 7.28 19.36
CA LYS A 33 -18.04 7.72 20.75
C LYS A 33 -17.58 6.63 21.72
N GLU A 34 -18.01 5.38 21.49
CA GLU A 34 -17.63 4.21 22.29
C GLU A 34 -16.13 3.96 22.23
N ALA A 35 -15.57 3.97 21.04
CA ALA A 35 -14.13 3.76 20.81
C ALA A 35 -13.28 4.86 21.46
N ASN A 36 -13.69 6.11 21.34
CA ASN A 36 -12.94 7.26 21.87
C ASN A 36 -13.05 7.42 23.38
N LYS A 37 -14.10 6.87 24.03
CA LYS A 37 -14.24 6.89 25.49
C LYS A 37 -13.08 6.16 26.18
N ASN A 38 -12.68 5.01 25.64
CA ASN A 38 -11.53 4.26 26.12
C ASN A 38 -10.92 3.43 24.99
N PRO A 39 -10.02 4.01 24.16
CA PRO A 39 -9.44 3.31 23.02
C PRO A 39 -8.72 2.01 23.38
N ILE A 40 -8.07 1.95 24.56
CA ILE A 40 -7.37 0.75 25.00
C ILE A 40 -8.34 -0.41 25.23
N LYS A 41 -9.42 -0.17 25.98
CA LYS A 41 -10.47 -1.19 26.21
C LYS A 41 -11.18 -1.56 24.91
N PHE A 42 -11.37 -0.60 24.00
CA PHE A 42 -11.96 -0.85 22.70
C PHE A 42 -11.12 -1.82 21.88
N TRP A 43 -9.82 -1.55 21.72
CA TRP A 43 -8.92 -2.46 21.01
C TRP A 43 -8.74 -3.80 21.72
N GLU A 44 -8.79 -3.80 23.06
CA GLU A 44 -8.78 -5.06 23.84
C GLU A 44 -10.00 -5.94 23.55
N LYS A 45 -11.20 -5.35 23.45
CA LYS A 45 -12.42 -6.05 23.02
C LYS A 45 -12.26 -6.62 21.62
N LEU A 46 -11.82 -5.79 20.66
CA LEU A 46 -11.58 -6.21 19.30
C LEU A 46 -10.56 -7.35 19.18
N ALA A 47 -9.49 -7.31 19.97
CA ALA A 47 -8.48 -8.37 19.98
C ALA A 47 -9.07 -9.71 20.48
N LYS A 48 -9.96 -9.68 21.47
CA LYS A 48 -10.65 -10.88 21.99
C LYS A 48 -11.61 -11.48 20.96
N GLU A 49 -12.32 -10.64 20.22
CA GLU A 49 -13.35 -11.05 19.27
C GLU A 49 -12.80 -11.49 17.92
N GLY A 50 -11.75 -10.81 17.42
CA GLY A 50 -11.26 -10.98 16.06
C GLY A 50 -10.14 -12.01 15.90
N ILE A 51 -9.35 -12.27 16.93
CA ILE A 51 -8.11 -13.05 16.85
C ILE A 51 -8.12 -14.23 17.82
N THR A 52 -7.62 -15.38 17.35
CA THR A 52 -7.42 -16.57 18.20
C THR A 52 -6.08 -16.47 18.90
N TRP A 53 -6.12 -16.42 20.23
CA TRP A 53 -4.95 -16.35 21.10
C TRP A 53 -4.71 -17.71 21.75
N PHE A 54 -3.44 -18.19 21.71
CA PHE A 54 -3.01 -19.38 22.43
C PHE A 54 -2.89 -19.12 23.94
N LYS A 55 -2.56 -17.84 24.28
CA LYS A 55 -2.56 -17.34 25.67
C LYS A 55 -2.96 -15.86 25.63
N LYS A 56 -3.90 -15.46 26.50
CA LYS A 56 -4.28 -14.05 26.67
C LYS A 56 -3.12 -13.25 27.27
N TRP A 57 -3.11 -11.95 26.99
CA TRP A 57 -2.13 -10.98 27.47
C TRP A 57 -2.32 -10.67 28.97
N LYS A 58 -1.29 -10.13 29.59
CA LYS A 58 -1.32 -9.63 30.97
C LYS A 58 -1.69 -8.14 31.03
N LYS A 59 -1.23 -7.35 30.05
CA LYS A 59 -1.53 -5.91 29.91
C LYS A 59 -1.90 -5.63 28.46
N ALA A 60 -3.05 -4.92 28.26
CA ALA A 60 -3.52 -4.57 26.93
C ALA A 60 -2.58 -3.57 26.23
N TYR A 61 -2.14 -2.55 26.95
CA TYR A 61 -1.25 -1.49 26.44
C TYR A 61 -0.21 -1.09 27.46
N VAL A 62 1.02 -0.86 27.00
CA VAL A 62 2.13 -0.30 27.79
C VAL A 62 2.83 0.73 26.94
N GLU A 63 3.03 1.92 27.51
CA GLU A 63 3.69 3.05 26.85
C GLU A 63 4.94 3.47 27.60
N LYS A 64 6.04 3.60 26.89
CA LYS A 64 7.30 4.23 27.30
C LYS A 64 7.79 5.09 26.11
N PRO A 65 7.34 6.34 25.98
CA PRO A 65 7.63 7.15 24.81
C PRO A 65 9.12 7.21 24.45
N PRO A 66 9.48 7.05 23.15
CA PRO A 66 8.62 6.92 21.99
C PRO A 66 8.16 5.49 21.69
N TYR A 67 8.32 4.56 22.61
CA TYR A 67 7.93 3.16 22.46
C TYR A 67 6.62 2.84 23.13
N PHE A 68 5.90 1.88 22.54
CA PHE A 68 4.67 1.33 23.09
C PHE A 68 4.50 -0.14 22.68
N LYS A 69 3.69 -0.88 23.40
CA LYS A 69 3.41 -2.29 23.17
C LYS A 69 1.94 -2.59 23.39
N TRP A 70 1.41 -3.49 22.58
CA TRP A 70 0.05 -4.00 22.71
C TRP A 70 0.03 -5.47 23.10
N PHE A 71 -0.97 -5.86 23.90
CA PHE A 71 -1.26 -7.25 24.27
C PHE A 71 -0.07 -7.98 24.89
N VAL A 72 0.63 -7.29 25.80
CA VAL A 72 1.90 -7.75 26.39
C VAL A 72 1.76 -9.07 27.12
N GLY A 73 2.57 -10.05 26.73
CA GLY A 73 2.54 -11.43 27.24
C GLY A 73 1.49 -12.33 26.62
N GLY A 74 0.69 -11.82 25.68
CA GLY A 74 -0.19 -12.62 24.84
C GLY A 74 0.60 -13.51 23.89
N LYS A 75 0.05 -14.69 23.56
CA LYS A 75 0.66 -15.61 22.59
C LYS A 75 -0.32 -16.00 21.51
N LEU A 76 0.15 -15.98 20.27
CA LEU A 76 -0.63 -16.30 19.08
C LEU A 76 0.30 -16.76 17.94
N ASN A 77 -0.28 -17.07 16.79
CA ASN A 77 0.48 -17.24 15.54
C ASN A 77 -0.32 -16.62 14.39
N ALA A 78 0.33 -15.82 13.55
CA ALA A 78 -0.35 -15.14 12.44
C ALA A 78 -0.80 -16.14 11.36
N SER A 79 0.02 -17.13 10.99
CA SER A 79 -0.35 -18.18 10.04
C SER A 79 -1.56 -19.00 10.54
N PHE A 80 -1.60 -19.35 11.82
CA PHE A 80 -2.75 -20.03 12.42
C PHE A 80 -4.04 -19.22 12.26
N ASN A 81 -3.98 -17.92 12.50
CA ASN A 81 -5.13 -17.03 12.37
C ASN A 81 -5.56 -16.80 10.91
N CYS A 82 -4.67 -16.97 9.95
CA CYS A 82 -4.99 -16.88 8.53
C CYS A 82 -5.52 -18.20 7.95
N LEU A 83 -5.20 -19.35 8.53
CA LEU A 83 -5.44 -20.68 7.94
C LEU A 83 -6.18 -21.63 8.88
N ASP A 84 -5.50 -22.10 9.91
CA ASP A 84 -5.96 -23.25 10.75
C ASP A 84 -7.35 -23.01 11.33
N ARG A 85 -7.61 -21.83 11.89
CA ARG A 85 -8.91 -21.50 12.50
C ARG A 85 -10.09 -21.49 11.53
N HIS A 86 -9.81 -21.47 10.22
CA HIS A 86 -10.85 -21.47 9.18
C HIS A 86 -11.18 -22.87 8.68
N LEU A 87 -10.35 -23.88 8.96
CA LEU A 87 -10.50 -25.22 8.35
C LEU A 87 -11.79 -25.92 8.69
N GLU A 88 -12.33 -25.71 9.89
CA GLU A 88 -13.59 -26.33 10.29
C GLU A 88 -14.76 -25.88 9.39
N LYS A 89 -14.83 -24.58 9.08
CA LYS A 89 -15.97 -23.98 8.36
C LYS A 89 -15.70 -23.64 6.90
N ARG A 90 -14.41 -23.40 6.55
CA ARG A 90 -14.00 -22.84 5.24
C ARG A 90 -12.97 -23.71 4.52
N ARG A 91 -12.83 -24.98 4.90
CA ARG A 91 -11.84 -25.89 4.31
C ARG A 91 -11.82 -25.84 2.78
N ASN A 92 -12.98 -25.90 2.16
CA ASN A 92 -13.16 -25.98 0.71
C ASN A 92 -13.43 -24.60 0.06
N LYS A 93 -13.49 -23.53 0.86
CA LYS A 93 -13.62 -22.17 0.34
C LYS A 93 -12.32 -21.75 -0.36
N VAL A 94 -12.44 -21.06 -1.47
CA VAL A 94 -11.29 -20.47 -2.17
C VAL A 94 -10.65 -19.40 -1.29
N ALA A 95 -9.36 -19.55 -1.03
CA ALA A 95 -8.54 -18.56 -0.38
C ALA A 95 -7.92 -17.60 -1.41
N ILE A 96 -7.41 -18.15 -2.52
CA ILE A 96 -6.69 -17.39 -3.55
C ILE A 96 -7.16 -17.83 -4.93
N PHE A 97 -7.60 -16.88 -5.74
CA PHE A 97 -7.61 -16.96 -7.19
C PHE A 97 -6.33 -16.29 -7.69
N TRP A 98 -5.47 -17.03 -8.36
CA TRP A 98 -4.27 -16.49 -8.98
C TRP A 98 -4.43 -16.44 -10.50
N GLU A 99 -4.18 -15.27 -11.06
CA GLU A 99 -4.23 -15.00 -12.49
C GLU A 99 -2.83 -14.72 -13.02
N PRO A 100 -2.32 -15.49 -14.01
CA PRO A 100 -1.05 -15.23 -14.67
C PRO A 100 -1.12 -14.01 -15.59
N GLU A 101 0.03 -13.42 -15.93
CA GLU A 101 0.06 -12.34 -16.92
C GLU A 101 -0.31 -12.86 -18.34
N PRO A 102 0.26 -13.96 -18.87
CA PRO A 102 -0.18 -14.52 -20.15
C PRO A 102 -1.60 -15.07 -20.07
N LYS A 103 -2.48 -14.60 -20.95
CA LYS A 103 -3.91 -15.03 -20.99
C LYS A 103 -4.06 -16.51 -21.32
N GLU A 104 -3.11 -17.08 -22.05
CA GLU A 104 -3.08 -18.47 -22.50
C GLU A 104 -2.73 -19.42 -21.35
N GLU A 105 -2.09 -18.92 -20.29
CA GLU A 105 -1.78 -19.74 -19.12
C GLU A 105 -3.01 -19.89 -18.23
N ARG A 106 -3.19 -21.09 -17.71
CA ARG A 106 -4.27 -21.37 -16.78
C ARG A 106 -3.98 -20.77 -15.40
N GLY A 107 -4.91 -19.98 -14.88
CA GLY A 107 -4.88 -19.51 -13.50
C GLY A 107 -4.93 -20.66 -12.49
N ARG A 108 -4.53 -20.40 -11.26
CA ARG A 108 -4.57 -21.36 -10.15
C ARG A 108 -5.63 -20.95 -9.12
N VAL A 109 -6.29 -21.96 -8.56
CA VAL A 109 -7.25 -21.80 -7.47
C VAL A 109 -6.73 -22.58 -6.28
N LEU A 110 -6.57 -21.91 -5.14
CA LEU A 110 -6.20 -22.55 -3.89
C LEU A 110 -7.31 -22.37 -2.86
N THR A 111 -7.83 -23.48 -2.37
CA THR A 111 -8.72 -23.49 -1.20
C THR A 111 -7.94 -23.19 0.08
N TYR A 112 -8.65 -22.85 1.17
CA TYR A 112 -8.01 -22.70 2.49
C TYR A 112 -7.24 -23.95 2.91
N TYR A 113 -7.73 -25.13 2.58
CA TYR A 113 -7.06 -26.38 2.91
C TYR A 113 -5.82 -26.63 2.07
N GLU A 114 -5.86 -26.33 0.77
CA GLU A 114 -4.68 -26.45 -0.10
C GLU A 114 -3.61 -25.46 0.32
N LEU A 115 -3.99 -24.20 0.57
CA LEU A 115 -3.06 -23.20 1.07
C LEU A 115 -2.46 -23.60 2.42
N TYR A 116 -3.29 -24.12 3.34
CA TYR A 116 -2.83 -24.67 4.62
C TYR A 116 -1.78 -25.75 4.43
N LYS A 117 -2.02 -26.76 3.57
CA LYS A 117 -1.05 -27.82 3.29
C LYS A 117 0.25 -27.29 2.70
N GLN A 118 0.16 -26.39 1.72
CA GLN A 118 1.34 -25.80 1.09
C GLN A 118 2.19 -25.02 2.11
N VAL A 119 1.55 -24.22 2.97
CA VAL A 119 2.24 -23.47 4.04
C VAL A 119 2.91 -24.40 5.05
N ASN A 120 2.26 -25.50 5.45
CA ASN A 120 2.86 -26.48 6.35
C ASN A 120 4.05 -27.20 5.72
N LYS A 121 3.93 -27.62 4.45
CA LYS A 121 5.05 -28.21 3.70
C LYS A 121 6.24 -27.26 3.65
N PHE A 122 6.00 -26.00 3.29
CA PHE A 122 7.09 -25.03 3.20
C PHE A 122 7.68 -24.65 4.56
N ALA A 123 6.87 -24.64 5.63
CA ALA A 123 7.37 -24.51 7.01
C ALA A 123 8.36 -25.64 7.37
N ASN A 124 8.04 -26.90 7.00
CA ASN A 124 8.96 -28.03 7.16
C ASN A 124 10.23 -27.87 6.30
N VAL A 125 10.11 -27.38 5.08
CA VAL A 125 11.26 -27.09 4.20
C VAL A 125 12.17 -26.06 4.85
N LEU A 126 11.63 -24.91 5.31
CA LEU A 126 12.43 -23.87 5.98
C LEU A 126 13.17 -24.43 7.21
N LYS A 127 12.49 -25.25 8.01
CA LYS A 127 13.12 -25.90 9.18
C LYS A 127 14.24 -26.84 8.79
N LYS A 128 14.04 -27.64 7.73
CA LYS A 128 15.07 -28.55 7.20
C LYS A 128 16.28 -27.80 6.65
N LEU A 129 16.07 -26.62 6.06
CA LEU A 129 17.15 -25.75 5.59
C LEU A 129 17.89 -25.03 6.72
N GLY A 130 17.42 -25.15 7.98
CA GLY A 130 18.06 -24.60 9.16
C GLY A 130 17.48 -23.28 9.66
N VAL A 131 16.37 -22.79 9.11
CA VAL A 131 15.71 -21.55 9.57
C VAL A 131 15.22 -21.71 11.00
N LYS A 132 15.59 -20.79 11.88
CA LYS A 132 15.21 -20.75 13.30
C LYS A 132 14.20 -19.63 13.58
N LYS A 133 13.54 -19.69 14.73
CA LYS A 133 12.73 -18.58 15.22
C LYS A 133 13.58 -17.32 15.35
N GLY A 134 13.11 -16.21 14.77
CA GLY A 134 13.80 -14.92 14.79
C GLY A 134 14.79 -14.70 13.66
N ASP A 135 15.13 -15.72 12.88
CA ASP A 135 15.93 -15.54 11.66
C ASP A 135 15.14 -14.72 10.63
N VAL A 136 15.84 -13.92 9.84
CA VAL A 136 15.25 -13.15 8.76
C VAL A 136 15.36 -13.92 7.45
N VAL A 137 14.22 -14.06 6.75
CA VAL A 137 14.10 -14.69 5.43
C VAL A 137 13.71 -13.61 4.42
N GLY A 138 14.57 -13.41 3.41
CA GLY A 138 14.27 -12.56 2.26
C GLY A 138 13.29 -13.26 1.32
N ILE A 139 12.30 -12.54 0.83
CA ILE A 139 11.34 -13.02 -0.17
C ILE A 139 11.38 -12.06 -1.36
N TYR A 140 11.92 -12.52 -2.48
CA TYR A 140 12.06 -11.76 -3.72
C TYR A 140 11.36 -12.52 -4.85
N LEU A 141 10.01 -12.50 -4.80
CA LEU A 141 9.11 -13.24 -5.68
C LEU A 141 8.17 -12.29 -6.42
N PRO A 142 7.76 -12.63 -7.66
CA PRO A 142 6.65 -11.94 -8.31
C PRO A 142 5.32 -12.25 -7.59
N MET A 143 4.22 -11.69 -8.09
CA MET A 143 2.88 -11.90 -7.53
C MET A 143 2.35 -13.30 -7.86
N ILE A 144 2.93 -14.30 -7.21
CA ILE A 144 2.55 -15.73 -7.30
C ILE A 144 2.19 -16.27 -5.92
N PRO A 145 1.36 -17.32 -5.82
CA PRO A 145 0.92 -17.89 -4.53
C PRO A 145 2.06 -18.29 -3.60
N GLU A 146 3.21 -18.69 -4.15
CA GLU A 146 4.42 -19.05 -3.41
C GLU A 146 4.93 -17.89 -2.52
N ALA A 147 4.65 -16.63 -2.90
CA ALA A 147 4.99 -15.47 -2.06
C ALA A 147 4.16 -15.45 -0.77
N ILE A 148 2.83 -15.64 -0.86
CA ILE A 148 1.94 -15.75 0.32
C ILE A 148 2.28 -16.99 1.13
N ILE A 149 2.55 -18.13 0.49
CA ILE A 149 2.95 -19.37 1.16
C ILE A 149 4.23 -19.14 1.96
N SER A 150 5.21 -18.43 1.39
CA SER A 150 6.48 -18.10 2.05
C SER A 150 6.28 -17.20 3.27
N MET A 151 5.49 -16.13 3.14
CA MET A 151 5.16 -15.22 4.25
C MET A 151 4.51 -15.98 5.42
N LEU A 152 3.49 -16.78 5.11
CA LEU A 152 2.75 -17.54 6.13
C LEU A 152 3.57 -18.70 6.72
N ALA A 153 4.48 -19.31 5.97
CA ALA A 153 5.38 -20.34 6.48
C ALA A 153 6.41 -19.74 7.44
N CYS A 154 6.99 -18.57 7.12
CA CYS A 154 7.85 -17.82 8.04
C CYS A 154 7.10 -17.50 9.34
N ALA A 155 5.90 -16.94 9.24
CA ALA A 155 5.06 -16.63 10.40
C ALA A 155 4.73 -17.90 11.22
N ARG A 156 4.51 -19.04 10.55
CA ARG A 156 4.20 -20.32 11.20
C ARG A 156 5.32 -20.83 12.07
N ILE A 157 6.56 -20.75 11.61
CA ILE A 157 7.75 -21.20 12.37
C ILE A 157 8.33 -20.14 13.30
N GLY A 158 7.83 -18.89 13.23
CA GLY A 158 8.32 -17.75 13.99
C GLY A 158 9.58 -17.10 13.43
N ALA A 159 9.88 -17.32 12.15
CA ALA A 159 10.87 -16.55 11.41
C ALA A 159 10.30 -15.17 11.01
N ILE A 160 11.18 -14.22 10.84
CA ILE A 160 10.85 -12.85 10.37
C ILE A 160 10.98 -12.84 8.86
N HIS A 161 9.96 -12.38 8.13
CA HIS A 161 10.13 -12.20 6.70
C HIS A 161 10.40 -10.74 6.33
N THR A 162 11.13 -10.54 5.23
CA THR A 162 11.28 -9.26 4.56
C THR A 162 11.00 -9.45 3.07
N VAL A 163 9.86 -8.93 2.62
CA VAL A 163 9.47 -9.03 1.21
C VAL A 163 10.07 -7.87 0.43
N VAL A 164 10.77 -8.20 -0.64
CA VAL A 164 11.38 -7.23 -1.56
C VAL A 164 10.61 -7.29 -2.87
N PHE A 165 10.14 -6.15 -3.34
CA PHE A 165 9.41 -6.05 -4.60
C PHE A 165 10.24 -6.61 -5.76
N SER A 166 9.73 -7.61 -6.48
CA SER A 166 10.45 -8.36 -7.53
C SER A 166 10.99 -7.48 -8.66
N ALA A 167 10.39 -6.34 -8.85
CA ALA A 167 10.82 -5.39 -9.84
C ALA A 167 11.95 -4.45 -9.38
N PHE A 168 12.39 -4.48 -8.12
CA PHE A 168 13.55 -3.72 -7.67
C PHE A 168 14.85 -4.25 -8.30
N SER A 169 15.89 -3.42 -8.31
CA SER A 169 17.22 -3.78 -8.77
C SER A 169 17.92 -4.74 -7.80
N SER A 170 18.97 -5.39 -8.28
CA SER A 170 19.86 -6.22 -7.46
C SER A 170 20.46 -5.45 -6.30
N GLU A 171 20.84 -4.19 -6.50
CA GLU A 171 21.36 -3.31 -5.44
C GLU A 171 20.30 -3.02 -4.37
N ALA A 172 19.04 -2.78 -4.77
CA ALA A 172 17.96 -2.59 -3.82
C ALA A 172 17.67 -3.85 -2.99
N LEU A 173 17.81 -5.04 -3.57
CA LEU A 173 17.75 -6.32 -2.88
C LEU A 173 18.92 -6.45 -1.89
N LYS A 174 20.15 -6.21 -2.36
CA LYS A 174 21.39 -6.29 -1.56
C LYS A 174 21.31 -5.46 -0.28
N ILE A 175 20.96 -4.19 -0.40
CA ILE A 175 20.83 -3.28 0.75
C ILE A 175 19.88 -3.86 1.81
N ARG A 176 18.74 -4.41 1.41
CA ARG A 176 17.75 -4.95 2.35
C ARG A 176 18.20 -6.23 3.02
N LEU A 177 18.89 -7.09 2.30
CA LEU A 177 19.46 -8.32 2.84
C LEU A 177 20.61 -8.03 3.81
N GLN A 178 21.48 -7.06 3.49
CA GLN A 178 22.56 -6.60 4.38
C GLN A 178 22.00 -5.97 5.65
N ASP A 179 21.04 -5.04 5.55
CA ASP A 179 20.47 -4.34 6.70
C ASP A 179 19.78 -5.30 7.68
N THR A 180 19.24 -6.41 7.17
CA THR A 180 18.54 -7.42 7.98
C THR A 180 19.40 -8.61 8.38
N ASP A 181 20.64 -8.74 7.89
CA ASP A 181 21.47 -9.93 8.03
C ASP A 181 20.74 -11.23 7.60
N ALA A 182 19.93 -11.15 6.56
CA ALA A 182 19.16 -12.27 6.06
C ALA A 182 20.11 -13.39 5.58
N LYS A 183 19.89 -14.63 6.06
CA LYS A 183 20.67 -15.82 5.69
C LYS A 183 19.99 -16.68 4.64
N PHE A 184 18.71 -16.45 4.38
CA PHE A 184 17.89 -17.23 3.49
C PHE A 184 17.19 -16.28 2.50
N LEU A 185 17.13 -16.71 1.24
CA LEU A 185 16.39 -16.01 0.21
C LEU A 185 15.44 -16.98 -0.51
N ILE A 186 14.24 -16.53 -0.79
CA ILE A 186 13.27 -17.23 -1.64
C ILE A 186 13.07 -16.36 -2.88
N THR A 187 13.28 -16.94 -4.05
CA THR A 187 13.15 -16.26 -5.35
C THR A 187 12.51 -17.16 -6.39
N ALA A 188 12.38 -16.71 -7.63
CA ALA A 188 11.94 -17.51 -8.75
C ALA A 188 12.99 -17.50 -9.86
N ASP A 189 12.90 -18.44 -10.81
CA ASP A 189 13.69 -18.43 -12.02
C ASP A 189 13.46 -17.11 -12.79
N GLY A 190 12.22 -16.74 -13.05
CA GLY A 190 11.83 -15.52 -13.70
C GLY A 190 10.33 -15.28 -13.64
N TYR A 191 9.84 -14.28 -14.34
CA TYR A 191 8.42 -13.98 -14.47
C TYR A 191 8.14 -13.15 -15.73
N TYR A 192 6.84 -13.03 -16.07
CA TYR A 192 6.41 -12.19 -17.18
C TYR A 192 6.15 -10.77 -16.72
N ARG A 193 6.54 -9.80 -17.56
CA ARG A 193 6.15 -8.40 -17.37
C ARG A 193 5.95 -7.72 -18.71
N ARG A 194 4.72 -7.35 -19.03
CA ARG A 194 4.30 -6.79 -20.32
C ARG A 194 4.79 -7.65 -21.50
N GLY A 195 4.53 -8.96 -21.41
CA GLY A 195 4.94 -9.95 -22.40
C GLY A 195 6.44 -10.28 -22.46
N LYS A 196 7.27 -9.57 -21.67
CA LYS A 196 8.71 -9.84 -21.60
C LYS A 196 9.04 -10.80 -20.47
N ILE A 197 9.99 -11.68 -20.68
CA ILE A 197 10.59 -12.52 -19.65
C ILE A 197 11.61 -11.69 -18.87
N ILE A 198 11.47 -11.69 -17.55
CA ILE A 198 12.43 -11.09 -16.61
C ILE A 198 13.15 -12.23 -15.90
N ASN A 199 14.47 -12.35 -16.07
CA ASN A 199 15.31 -13.28 -15.32
C ASN A 199 15.48 -12.76 -13.88
N LEU A 200 14.70 -13.33 -12.95
CA LEU A 200 14.73 -12.90 -11.55
C LEU A 200 15.87 -13.56 -10.78
N LYS A 201 16.23 -14.80 -11.14
CA LYS A 201 17.33 -15.54 -10.52
C LYS A 201 18.67 -14.83 -10.71
N GLU A 202 18.95 -14.35 -11.91
CA GLU A 202 20.16 -13.58 -12.21
C GLU A 202 20.24 -12.31 -11.33
N LYS A 203 19.13 -11.56 -11.21
CA LYS A 203 19.07 -10.39 -10.31
C LYS A 203 19.27 -10.79 -8.86
N ALA A 204 18.70 -11.92 -8.43
CA ALA A 204 18.87 -12.44 -7.08
C ALA A 204 20.34 -12.82 -6.81
N ASP A 205 20.99 -13.49 -7.74
CA ASP A 205 22.41 -13.89 -7.63
C ASP A 205 23.33 -12.68 -7.50
N GLU A 206 23.06 -11.63 -8.26
CA GLU A 206 23.80 -10.36 -8.12
C GLU A 206 23.50 -9.69 -6.77
N GLY A 207 22.23 -9.67 -6.36
CA GLY A 207 21.78 -9.01 -5.13
C GLY A 207 22.22 -9.68 -3.84
N ILE A 208 22.62 -10.97 -3.88
CA ILE A 208 23.14 -11.67 -2.68
C ILE A 208 24.65 -11.58 -2.53
N LYS A 209 25.37 -11.05 -3.51
CA LYS A 209 26.82 -10.80 -3.37
C LYS A 209 27.08 -9.89 -2.18
N GLU A 210 28.11 -10.20 -1.39
CA GLU A 210 28.48 -9.46 -0.17
C GLU A 210 27.38 -9.41 0.90
N THR A 211 26.43 -10.35 0.88
CA THR A 211 25.41 -10.53 1.93
C THR A 211 25.70 -11.79 2.75
N LYS A 212 24.91 -12.02 3.79
CA LYS A 212 24.98 -13.24 4.61
C LYS A 212 24.10 -14.38 4.10
N VAL A 213 23.57 -14.30 2.87
CA VAL A 213 22.70 -15.34 2.32
C VAL A 213 23.49 -16.61 2.05
N GLU A 214 23.12 -17.67 2.76
CA GLU A 214 23.75 -19.01 2.67
C GLU A 214 22.95 -19.97 1.80
N LYS A 215 21.60 -19.81 1.75
CA LYS A 215 20.70 -20.72 1.04
C LYS A 215 19.61 -19.95 0.29
N VAL A 216 19.35 -20.40 -0.94
CA VAL A 216 18.37 -19.83 -1.85
C VAL A 216 17.38 -20.90 -2.28
N VAL A 217 16.08 -20.63 -2.13
CA VAL A 217 15.00 -21.47 -2.68
C VAL A 217 14.45 -20.82 -3.92
N VAL A 218 14.41 -21.55 -5.02
CA VAL A 218 14.05 -21.04 -6.36
C VAL A 218 12.75 -21.69 -6.83
N VAL A 219 11.72 -20.89 -7.10
CA VAL A 219 10.45 -21.33 -7.68
C VAL A 219 10.60 -21.43 -9.21
N ARG A 220 10.21 -22.57 -9.80
CA ARG A 220 10.08 -22.71 -11.25
C ARG A 220 8.81 -22.05 -11.75
N ARG A 221 8.83 -20.72 -11.97
CA ARG A 221 7.68 -20.00 -12.53
C ARG A 221 7.63 -20.13 -14.06
N LEU A 222 8.76 -20.07 -14.70
CA LEU A 222 8.91 -20.17 -16.16
C LEU A 222 9.33 -21.58 -16.58
N GLY A 223 10.06 -22.32 -15.74
CA GLY A 223 10.52 -23.67 -16.01
C GLY A 223 11.42 -23.73 -17.26
N GLU A 224 11.07 -24.59 -18.20
CA GLU A 224 11.84 -24.79 -19.44
C GLU A 224 11.94 -23.56 -20.35
N LYS A 225 11.10 -22.54 -20.13
CA LYS A 225 11.12 -21.28 -20.90
C LYS A 225 12.28 -20.35 -20.53
N LEU A 226 12.97 -20.63 -19.41
CA LEU A 226 14.13 -19.86 -18.96
C LEU A 226 15.12 -20.76 -18.23
N GLU A 227 16.27 -20.96 -18.83
CA GLU A 227 17.39 -21.62 -18.15
C GLU A 227 18.06 -20.66 -17.16
N VAL A 228 18.29 -21.13 -15.93
CA VAL A 228 18.94 -20.35 -14.88
C VAL A 228 20.05 -21.17 -14.22
N SER A 229 21.13 -20.48 -13.83
CA SER A 229 22.24 -21.11 -13.11
C SER A 229 21.82 -21.43 -11.67
N MET A 230 22.12 -22.66 -11.24
CA MET A 230 21.88 -23.14 -9.88
C MET A 230 23.22 -23.55 -9.23
N LYS A 231 23.59 -22.85 -8.16
CA LYS A 231 24.82 -23.14 -7.41
C LYS A 231 24.58 -24.28 -6.44
N GLU A 232 25.30 -25.38 -6.60
CA GLU A 232 25.23 -26.55 -5.73
C GLU A 232 25.56 -26.19 -4.27
N GLY A 233 24.82 -26.78 -3.32
CA GLY A 233 24.94 -26.51 -1.88
C GLY A 233 24.32 -25.22 -1.39
N ARG A 234 24.01 -24.26 -2.30
CA ARG A 234 23.35 -22.99 -2.00
C ARG A 234 21.91 -22.94 -2.49
N ASP A 235 21.67 -23.34 -3.76
CA ASP A 235 20.40 -23.16 -4.48
C ASP A 235 19.62 -24.47 -4.50
N TYR A 236 18.33 -24.37 -4.23
CA TYR A 236 17.43 -25.52 -4.15
C TYR A 236 16.13 -25.22 -4.90
N TRP A 237 15.66 -26.16 -5.71
CA TRP A 237 14.37 -26.05 -6.36
C TRP A 237 13.20 -26.22 -5.36
N TRP A 238 12.27 -25.29 -5.40
CA TRP A 238 11.07 -25.29 -4.55
C TRP A 238 10.27 -26.58 -4.65
N ASP A 239 9.95 -27.02 -5.86
CA ASP A 239 9.11 -28.18 -6.11
C ASP A 239 9.76 -29.49 -5.63
N GLU A 240 11.07 -29.61 -5.76
CA GLU A 240 11.82 -30.78 -5.26
C GLU A 240 11.81 -30.87 -3.73
N LEU A 241 11.97 -29.73 -3.06
CA LEU A 241 11.86 -29.65 -1.61
C LEU A 241 10.44 -29.96 -1.13
N MET A 242 9.43 -29.42 -1.82
CA MET A 242 8.03 -29.56 -1.46
C MET A 242 7.49 -30.99 -1.66
N LYS A 243 8.01 -31.74 -2.64
CA LYS A 243 7.64 -33.16 -2.88
C LYS A 243 7.94 -34.03 -1.64
N LYS A 244 9.04 -33.77 -0.92
CA LYS A 244 9.52 -34.55 0.22
C LYS A 244 9.05 -34.02 1.57
N ALA A 245 8.34 -32.89 1.61
CA ALA A 245 7.96 -32.23 2.84
C ALA A 245 6.66 -32.76 3.43
N LYS A 246 6.61 -32.92 4.77
CA LYS A 246 5.39 -33.25 5.50
C LYS A 246 4.38 -32.10 5.42
N ASP A 247 3.10 -32.42 5.33
CA ASP A 247 2.01 -31.46 5.17
C ASP A 247 1.40 -30.95 6.50
N TYR A 248 2.11 -31.18 7.60
CA TYR A 248 1.78 -30.63 8.92
C TYR A 248 3.04 -30.12 9.64
N TYR A 249 2.94 -28.92 10.20
CA TYR A 249 3.90 -28.31 11.10
C TYR A 249 3.15 -27.56 12.21
N LYS A 250 3.44 -27.86 13.48
CA LYS A 250 2.82 -27.20 14.62
C LYS A 250 3.14 -25.69 14.63
N PRO A 251 2.15 -24.78 14.65
CA PRO A 251 2.42 -23.34 14.68
C PRO A 251 3.21 -22.93 15.92
N ALA A 252 4.27 -22.15 15.73
CA ALA A 252 5.06 -21.61 16.83
C ALA A 252 4.22 -20.66 17.70
N SER A 253 4.35 -20.79 19.01
CA SER A 253 3.69 -19.90 19.97
C SER A 253 4.49 -18.59 20.08
N MET A 254 4.07 -17.56 19.32
CA MET A 254 4.73 -16.25 19.28
C MET A 254 4.18 -15.34 20.36
N ARG A 255 5.03 -14.53 20.99
CA ARG A 255 4.54 -13.42 21.81
C ARG A 255 3.94 -12.35 20.93
N SER A 256 3.00 -11.60 21.45
CA SER A 256 2.41 -10.43 20.75
C SER A 256 3.50 -9.48 20.23
N GLU A 257 4.54 -9.28 21.01
CA GLU A 257 5.65 -8.37 20.76
C GLU A 257 6.74 -8.92 19.84
N ASP A 258 6.71 -10.23 19.51
CA ASP A 258 7.67 -10.81 18.59
C ASP A 258 7.49 -10.23 17.18
N ILE A 259 8.60 -9.93 16.51
CA ILE A 259 8.58 -9.35 15.15
C ILE A 259 7.96 -10.35 14.18
N LEU A 260 6.99 -9.88 13.39
CA LEU A 260 6.41 -10.65 12.31
C LEU A 260 7.16 -10.43 11.00
N PHE A 261 7.40 -9.15 10.68
CA PHE A 261 8.13 -8.78 9.47
C PHE A 261 8.87 -7.44 9.61
N ILE A 262 9.82 -7.25 8.69
CA ILE A 262 10.51 -6.00 8.46
C ILE A 262 10.21 -5.58 7.02
N LEU A 263 9.61 -4.42 6.83
CA LEU A 263 9.30 -3.91 5.50
C LEU A 263 10.01 -2.57 5.27
N PHE A 264 10.69 -2.46 4.13
CA PHE A 264 11.45 -1.28 3.81
C PHE A 264 10.62 -0.22 3.09
N SER A 265 10.68 1.00 3.58
CA SER A 265 10.15 2.18 2.89
C SER A 265 11.27 3.10 2.44
N SER A 266 11.05 3.82 1.34
CA SER A 266 11.97 4.86 0.88
C SER A 266 12.08 5.98 1.91
N GLY A 267 13.30 6.44 2.17
CA GLY A 267 13.55 7.59 3.03
C GLY A 267 13.90 8.84 2.22
N THR A 268 13.60 10.01 2.75
CA THR A 268 14.02 11.31 2.17
C THR A 268 15.55 11.47 2.10
N THR A 269 16.29 10.72 2.92
CA THR A 269 17.76 10.74 3.03
C THR A 269 18.50 9.70 2.18
N GLY A 270 17.83 9.03 1.24
CA GLY A 270 18.42 8.07 0.31
C GLY A 270 18.33 6.61 0.77
N ARG A 271 18.92 6.21 1.92
CA ARG A 271 18.89 4.80 2.37
C ARG A 271 17.51 4.38 2.89
N PRO A 272 16.97 3.23 2.46
CA PRO A 272 15.67 2.73 2.91
C PRO A 272 15.60 2.56 4.44
N LYS A 273 14.39 2.58 5.01
CA LYS A 273 14.12 2.39 6.44
C LYS A 273 13.47 1.03 6.64
N GLY A 274 14.06 0.13 7.42
CA GLY A 274 13.46 -1.14 7.79
C GLY A 274 12.44 -0.96 8.93
N ILE A 275 11.17 -0.95 8.61
CA ILE A 275 10.06 -0.73 9.55
C ILE A 275 9.67 -2.05 10.19
N ILE A 276 9.61 -2.08 11.52
CA ILE A 276 9.30 -3.27 12.28
C ILE A 276 7.81 -3.32 12.60
N HIS A 277 7.17 -4.45 12.29
CA HIS A 277 5.83 -4.78 12.77
C HIS A 277 5.84 -6.03 13.64
N ASP A 278 5.11 -5.96 14.78
CA ASP A 278 4.95 -7.08 15.69
C ASP A 278 3.81 -8.02 15.27
N THR A 279 3.74 -9.19 15.90
CA THR A 279 2.76 -10.22 15.52
C THR A 279 1.36 -9.87 15.99
N GLY A 280 1.18 -9.48 17.24
CA GLY A 280 -0.15 -9.35 17.84
C GLY A 280 -0.85 -8.05 17.48
N GLY A 281 -0.17 -6.92 17.68
CA GLY A 281 -0.75 -5.61 17.41
C GLY A 281 -1.08 -5.43 15.95
N TYR A 282 -0.14 -5.80 15.06
CA TYR A 282 -0.35 -5.73 13.62
C TYR A 282 -1.54 -6.60 13.17
N LEU A 283 -1.59 -7.86 13.60
CA LEU A 283 -2.65 -8.77 13.14
C LEU A 283 -4.05 -8.33 13.60
N VAL A 284 -4.18 -7.83 14.83
CA VAL A 284 -5.46 -7.27 15.33
C VAL A 284 -5.93 -6.11 14.46
N GLN A 285 -5.03 -5.16 14.16
CA GLN A 285 -5.39 -4.01 13.33
C GLN A 285 -5.67 -4.42 11.89
N ALA A 286 -4.84 -5.28 11.28
CA ALA A 286 -5.04 -5.77 9.93
C ALA A 286 -6.39 -6.46 9.75
N TYR A 287 -6.78 -7.31 10.72
CA TYR A 287 -8.06 -7.99 10.72
C TYR A 287 -9.25 -7.02 10.73
N TRP A 288 -9.27 -6.08 11.69
CA TRP A 288 -10.44 -5.20 11.87
C TRP A 288 -10.53 -4.10 10.83
N THR A 289 -9.40 -3.56 10.39
CA THR A 289 -9.40 -2.56 9.32
C THR A 289 -9.81 -3.20 7.99
N ALA A 290 -9.38 -4.42 7.67
CA ALA A 290 -9.86 -5.15 6.50
C ALA A 290 -11.38 -5.38 6.60
N LYS A 291 -11.86 -5.88 7.74
CA LYS A 291 -13.26 -6.20 7.95
C LYS A 291 -14.18 -4.98 7.82
N TRP A 292 -13.81 -3.86 8.44
CA TRP A 292 -14.71 -2.71 8.52
C TRP A 292 -14.55 -1.72 7.36
N ASN A 293 -13.33 -1.51 6.85
CA ASN A 293 -13.13 -0.59 5.72
C ASN A 293 -13.74 -1.11 4.43
N PHE A 294 -13.70 -2.43 4.26
CA PHE A 294 -14.22 -3.08 3.05
C PHE A 294 -15.51 -3.85 3.31
N ASP A 295 -16.04 -3.74 4.55
CA ASP A 295 -17.27 -4.43 4.95
C ASP A 295 -17.27 -5.90 4.50
N LEU A 296 -16.17 -6.61 4.80
CA LEU A 296 -15.93 -7.97 4.31
C LEU A 296 -16.88 -8.98 4.95
N HIS A 297 -17.60 -9.70 4.11
CA HIS A 297 -18.48 -10.80 4.46
C HIS A 297 -18.01 -12.10 3.82
N GLU A 298 -18.74 -13.19 4.09
CA GLU A 298 -18.38 -14.53 3.65
C GLU A 298 -18.37 -14.68 2.11
N ASP A 299 -19.23 -13.95 1.43
CA ASP A 299 -19.43 -13.96 -0.02
C ASP A 299 -18.53 -12.97 -0.77
N ASP A 300 -17.66 -12.21 -0.07
CA ASP A 300 -16.82 -11.21 -0.72
C ASP A 300 -15.54 -11.81 -1.33
N ILE A 301 -15.23 -11.33 -2.52
CA ILE A 301 -13.98 -11.58 -3.25
C ILE A 301 -13.25 -10.25 -3.36
N MET A 302 -12.10 -10.14 -2.71
CA MET A 302 -11.32 -8.92 -2.70
C MET A 302 -10.15 -8.97 -3.66
N TRP A 303 -9.99 -7.94 -4.45
CA TRP A 303 -8.79 -7.71 -5.22
C TRP A 303 -8.09 -6.44 -4.77
N CYS A 304 -6.94 -6.63 -4.11
CA CYS A 304 -5.98 -5.57 -3.83
C CYS A 304 -4.87 -5.65 -4.90
N THR A 305 -4.71 -4.58 -5.68
CA THR A 305 -3.74 -4.57 -6.78
C THR A 305 -2.31 -4.26 -6.36
N ALA A 306 -2.08 -4.00 -5.06
CA ALA A 306 -0.75 -3.72 -4.55
C ALA A 306 0.10 -4.99 -4.47
N ASP A 307 1.37 -4.88 -4.88
CA ASP A 307 2.36 -5.94 -4.70
C ASP A 307 2.63 -6.23 -3.22
N LEU A 308 2.95 -7.50 -2.92
CA LEU A 308 3.30 -7.94 -1.57
C LEU A 308 4.57 -7.26 -1.01
N GLY A 309 5.43 -6.72 -1.85
CA GLY A 309 6.58 -5.89 -1.43
C GLY A 309 6.20 -4.55 -0.80
N TRP A 310 4.91 -4.19 -0.76
CA TRP A 310 4.37 -3.00 -0.10
C TRP A 310 3.49 -3.38 1.08
N ILE A 311 3.37 -2.47 2.05
CA ILE A 311 2.51 -2.72 3.23
C ILE A 311 1.05 -2.97 2.84
N THR A 312 0.57 -2.37 1.76
CA THR A 312 -0.79 -2.57 1.26
C THR A 312 -1.01 -4.01 0.82
N GLY A 313 -0.04 -4.61 0.12
CA GLY A 313 -0.05 -6.03 -0.23
C GLY A 313 0.02 -6.93 1.00
N HIS A 314 0.88 -6.61 2.00
CA HIS A 314 0.94 -7.37 3.25
C HIS A 314 -0.41 -7.38 3.96
N THR A 315 -1.03 -6.21 4.16
CA THR A 315 -2.22 -6.06 5.00
C THR A 315 -3.48 -6.46 4.26
N TYR A 316 -3.69 -5.98 3.04
CA TYR A 316 -4.95 -6.17 2.29
C TYR A 316 -4.81 -7.09 1.07
N GLY A 317 -3.61 -7.58 0.78
CA GLY A 317 -3.34 -8.65 -0.18
C GLY A 317 -2.94 -9.97 0.50
N CYS A 318 -2.84 -10.02 1.84
CA CYS A 318 -2.48 -11.24 2.57
C CYS A 318 -3.14 -11.29 3.97
N TYR A 319 -2.48 -10.75 5.01
CA TYR A 319 -2.82 -11.01 6.42
C TYR A 319 -4.24 -10.62 6.80
N GLY A 320 -4.69 -9.41 6.49
CA GLY A 320 -6.00 -8.92 6.89
C GLY A 320 -7.14 -9.68 6.23
N ILE A 321 -6.98 -10.05 4.97
CA ILE A 321 -8.01 -10.74 4.20
C ILE A 321 -8.09 -12.21 4.60
N LEU A 322 -6.96 -12.92 4.62
CA LEU A 322 -6.91 -14.33 5.01
C LEU A 322 -7.31 -14.54 6.47
N ALA A 323 -6.92 -13.63 7.38
CA ALA A 323 -7.39 -13.68 8.76
C ALA A 323 -8.89 -13.51 8.89
N ASN A 324 -9.58 -12.83 7.99
CA ASN A 324 -11.04 -12.74 7.92
C ASN A 324 -11.71 -13.96 7.26
N GLY A 325 -10.94 -14.87 6.68
CA GLY A 325 -11.50 -16.01 5.95
C GLY A 325 -12.15 -15.62 4.61
N ALA A 326 -11.75 -14.47 4.04
CA ALA A 326 -12.23 -13.98 2.76
C ALA A 326 -11.41 -14.53 1.59
N THR A 327 -11.90 -14.38 0.37
CA THR A 327 -11.22 -14.79 -0.85
C THR A 327 -10.42 -13.63 -1.43
N LEU A 328 -9.19 -13.88 -1.86
CA LEU A 328 -8.39 -12.89 -2.59
C LEU A 328 -8.26 -13.23 -4.08
N VAL A 329 -8.18 -12.18 -4.92
CA VAL A 329 -7.62 -12.28 -6.26
C VAL A 329 -6.17 -11.77 -6.22
N MET A 330 -5.26 -12.51 -6.84
CA MET A 330 -3.85 -12.18 -7.00
C MET A 330 -3.50 -12.22 -8.48
N TYR A 331 -3.04 -11.11 -9.05
CA TYR A 331 -2.65 -11.00 -10.44
C TYR A 331 -1.15 -10.74 -10.57
N GLU A 332 -0.48 -11.53 -11.42
CA GLU A 332 0.97 -11.44 -11.63
C GLU A 332 1.37 -10.24 -12.50
N GLY A 333 0.51 -9.86 -13.44
CA GLY A 333 0.84 -8.96 -14.53
C GLY A 333 0.61 -7.46 -14.26
N ALA A 334 0.77 -6.69 -15.32
CA ALA A 334 0.39 -5.29 -15.36
C ALA A 334 -1.11 -5.13 -15.62
N LEU A 335 -1.76 -4.21 -14.91
CA LEU A 335 -3.22 -4.05 -14.92
C LEU A 335 -3.80 -3.67 -16.29
N ASP A 336 -2.97 -3.12 -17.17
CA ASP A 336 -3.28 -2.65 -18.52
C ASP A 336 -2.60 -3.50 -19.61
N TRP A 337 -2.24 -4.75 -19.32
CA TRP A 337 -1.55 -5.64 -20.25
C TRP A 337 -2.17 -7.05 -20.27
N PRO A 338 -2.30 -7.71 -21.44
CA PRO A 338 -1.93 -7.23 -22.80
C PRO A 338 -2.85 -6.13 -23.33
N GLU A 339 -4.09 -6.04 -22.84
CA GLU A 339 -5.07 -5.06 -23.25
C GLU A 339 -5.33 -4.05 -22.13
N PRO A 340 -5.66 -2.79 -22.46
CA PRO A 340 -5.91 -1.73 -21.45
C PRO A 340 -7.06 -2.03 -20.49
N ASP A 341 -7.96 -2.94 -20.82
CA ASP A 341 -9.11 -3.40 -20.02
C ASP A 341 -8.87 -4.72 -19.28
N ARG A 342 -7.63 -5.21 -19.23
CA ARG A 342 -7.29 -6.45 -18.53
C ARG A 342 -7.77 -6.49 -17.08
N TRP A 343 -7.70 -5.37 -16.38
CA TRP A 343 -8.23 -5.26 -15.02
C TRP A 343 -9.76 -5.43 -14.95
N CYS A 344 -10.52 -4.96 -15.95
CA CYS A 344 -11.96 -5.20 -16.03
C CYS A 344 -12.26 -6.67 -16.25
N GLU A 345 -11.54 -7.30 -17.18
CA GLU A 345 -11.66 -8.73 -17.49
C GLU A 345 -11.44 -9.60 -16.24
N ILE A 346 -10.47 -9.26 -15.38
CA ILE A 346 -10.19 -9.97 -14.13
C ILE A 346 -11.34 -9.78 -13.12
N ILE A 347 -11.89 -8.56 -13.01
CA ILE A 347 -13.05 -8.30 -12.14
C ILE A 347 -14.24 -9.14 -12.58
N ASP A 348 -14.56 -9.14 -13.87
CA ASP A 348 -15.65 -9.91 -14.47
C ASP A 348 -15.43 -11.41 -14.27
N LYS A 349 -14.27 -11.93 -14.66
CA LYS A 349 -13.89 -13.35 -14.57
C LYS A 349 -14.04 -13.94 -13.17
N TYR A 350 -13.63 -13.21 -12.15
CA TYR A 350 -13.62 -13.72 -10.77
C TYR A 350 -14.78 -13.19 -9.92
N GLY A 351 -15.64 -12.34 -10.47
CA GLY A 351 -16.75 -11.75 -9.72
C GLY A 351 -16.28 -10.91 -8.54
N VAL A 352 -15.23 -10.10 -8.72
CA VAL A 352 -14.65 -9.28 -7.66
C VAL A 352 -15.70 -8.36 -7.04
N THR A 353 -15.85 -8.40 -5.72
CA THR A 353 -16.83 -7.58 -4.99
C THR A 353 -16.22 -6.33 -4.37
N VAL A 354 -14.93 -6.39 -4.04
CA VAL A 354 -14.14 -5.29 -3.46
C VAL A 354 -12.89 -5.07 -4.29
N PHE A 355 -12.79 -3.90 -4.91
CA PHE A 355 -11.64 -3.52 -5.74
C PHE A 355 -10.86 -2.38 -5.11
N TYR A 356 -9.61 -2.63 -4.72
CA TYR A 356 -8.75 -1.71 -3.98
C TYR A 356 -7.45 -1.45 -4.73
N THR A 357 -7.26 -0.20 -5.18
CA THR A 357 -6.15 0.16 -6.08
C THR A 357 -5.61 1.56 -5.81
N ALA A 358 -4.53 1.94 -6.49
CA ALA A 358 -3.91 3.25 -6.33
C ALA A 358 -4.51 4.31 -7.28
N PRO A 359 -4.56 5.60 -6.89
CA PRO A 359 -4.97 6.70 -7.76
C PRO A 359 -4.23 6.75 -9.10
N THR A 360 -2.94 6.41 -9.13
CA THR A 360 -2.17 6.30 -10.38
C THR A 360 -2.77 5.27 -11.35
N ALA A 361 -3.20 4.10 -10.85
CA ALA A 361 -3.87 3.11 -11.68
C ALA A 361 -5.24 3.63 -12.17
N ILE A 362 -5.99 4.31 -11.28
CA ILE A 362 -7.29 4.91 -11.64
C ILE A 362 -7.11 5.96 -12.75
N ARG A 363 -6.10 6.83 -12.65
CA ARG A 363 -5.79 7.82 -13.70
C ARG A 363 -5.38 7.14 -15.02
N MET A 364 -4.61 6.06 -14.95
CA MET A 364 -4.24 5.26 -16.12
C MET A 364 -5.49 4.67 -16.80
N PHE A 365 -6.41 4.09 -16.05
CA PHE A 365 -7.68 3.56 -16.57
C PHE A 365 -8.55 4.65 -17.19
N ALA A 366 -8.62 5.82 -16.55
CA ALA A 366 -9.42 6.96 -17.01
C ALA A 366 -8.99 7.54 -18.36
N ARG A 367 -7.75 7.29 -18.81
CA ARG A 367 -7.28 7.70 -20.15
C ARG A 367 -8.12 7.12 -21.30
N TYR A 368 -8.81 6.00 -21.08
CA TYR A 368 -9.59 5.28 -22.07
C TYR A 368 -11.09 5.61 -22.05
N ASP A 369 -11.49 6.69 -21.37
CA ASP A 369 -12.82 7.30 -21.39
C ASP A 369 -14.00 6.34 -21.09
N GLY A 370 -13.79 5.38 -20.23
CA GLY A 370 -14.84 4.47 -19.77
C GLY A 370 -15.41 3.50 -20.84
N ARG A 371 -15.02 3.64 -22.12
CA ARG A 371 -15.50 2.74 -23.21
C ARG A 371 -15.10 1.29 -22.96
N LEU A 372 -13.91 1.06 -22.44
CA LEU A 372 -13.41 -0.28 -22.12
C LEU A 372 -14.21 -0.91 -20.97
N VAL A 373 -14.57 -0.12 -19.96
CA VAL A 373 -15.37 -0.58 -18.81
C VAL A 373 -16.74 -1.14 -19.25
N LYS A 374 -17.32 -0.61 -20.35
CA LYS A 374 -18.64 -1.04 -20.85
C LYS A 374 -18.64 -2.41 -21.52
N LYS A 375 -17.45 -2.96 -21.84
CA LYS A 375 -17.32 -4.29 -22.46
C LYS A 375 -17.45 -5.44 -21.46
N HIS A 376 -17.36 -5.14 -20.15
CA HIS A 376 -17.28 -6.12 -19.08
C HIS A 376 -18.40 -5.96 -18.08
N ASP A 377 -18.82 -7.06 -17.45
CA ASP A 377 -19.76 -7.03 -16.34
C ASP A 377 -19.06 -6.76 -15.00
N LEU A 378 -19.14 -5.53 -14.53
CA LEU A 378 -18.66 -5.13 -13.22
C LEU A 378 -19.78 -5.06 -12.16
N SER A 379 -20.91 -5.73 -12.39
CA SER A 379 -22.05 -5.71 -11.48
C SER A 379 -21.78 -6.36 -10.13
N SER A 380 -20.78 -7.25 -10.05
CA SER A 380 -20.31 -7.86 -8.82
C SER A 380 -19.71 -6.87 -7.83
N LEU A 381 -19.15 -5.75 -8.32
CA LEU A 381 -18.52 -4.74 -7.46
C LEU A 381 -19.51 -4.16 -6.45
N ARG A 382 -19.11 -4.13 -5.20
CA ARG A 382 -19.85 -3.59 -4.07
C ARG A 382 -19.14 -2.41 -3.42
N ILE A 383 -17.81 -2.48 -3.32
CA ILE A 383 -16.96 -1.43 -2.74
C ILE A 383 -15.77 -1.16 -3.66
N LEU A 384 -15.48 0.11 -3.83
CA LEU A 384 -14.24 0.60 -4.43
C LEU A 384 -13.35 1.20 -3.33
N GLY A 385 -12.05 1.01 -3.45
CA GLY A 385 -11.09 1.59 -2.52
C GLY A 385 -9.90 2.26 -3.23
N SER A 386 -9.38 3.31 -2.60
CA SER A 386 -8.22 4.07 -3.07
C SER A 386 -7.14 4.14 -1.99
N VAL A 387 -5.86 4.05 -2.37
CA VAL A 387 -4.72 3.98 -1.45
C VAL A 387 -3.40 4.47 -2.05
N GLY A 388 -2.54 4.98 -1.19
CA GLY A 388 -1.11 5.18 -1.46
C GLY A 388 -0.73 6.60 -1.82
N GLU A 389 -1.63 7.39 -2.33
CA GLU A 389 -1.45 8.82 -2.64
C GLU A 389 -2.79 9.57 -2.59
N VAL A 390 -2.74 10.88 -2.58
CA VAL A 390 -3.95 11.70 -2.66
C VAL A 390 -4.63 11.50 -4.02
N ILE A 391 -5.93 11.19 -4.00
CA ILE A 391 -6.73 11.06 -5.21
C ILE A 391 -7.33 12.42 -5.59
N ASN A 392 -7.16 12.84 -6.84
CA ASN A 392 -7.78 14.04 -7.36
C ASN A 392 -9.27 13.83 -7.67
N LYS A 393 -10.01 14.92 -7.74
CA LYS A 393 -11.48 14.90 -7.88
C LYS A 393 -11.95 14.22 -9.16
N GLU A 394 -11.26 14.45 -10.27
CA GLU A 394 -11.57 13.89 -11.57
C GLU A 394 -11.42 12.37 -11.57
N ALA A 395 -10.30 11.84 -11.06
CA ALA A 395 -10.06 10.41 -10.93
C ALA A 395 -11.08 9.76 -9.97
N TRP A 396 -11.38 10.42 -8.84
CA TRP A 396 -12.38 9.96 -7.88
C TRP A 396 -13.74 9.83 -8.53
N LEU A 397 -14.20 10.88 -9.25
CA LEU A 397 -15.50 10.90 -9.93
C LEU A 397 -15.57 9.90 -11.07
N TRP A 398 -14.50 9.75 -11.84
CA TRP A 398 -14.43 8.77 -12.91
C TRP A 398 -14.55 7.34 -12.34
N PHE A 399 -13.77 7.02 -11.33
CA PHE A 399 -13.78 5.71 -10.68
C PHE A 399 -15.14 5.38 -10.09
N PHE A 400 -15.75 6.35 -9.41
CA PHE A 400 -17.08 6.23 -8.85
C PHE A 400 -18.18 6.04 -9.93
N LYS A 401 -18.13 6.82 -11.02
CA LYS A 401 -19.19 6.82 -12.06
C LYS A 401 -19.01 5.69 -13.06
N GLU A 402 -17.82 5.52 -13.60
CA GLU A 402 -17.56 4.57 -14.68
C GLU A 402 -17.37 3.15 -14.17
N VAL A 403 -16.59 2.94 -13.13
CA VAL A 403 -16.32 1.62 -12.55
C VAL A 403 -17.41 1.23 -11.55
N GLY A 404 -17.67 2.08 -10.58
CA GLY A 404 -18.71 1.86 -9.58
C GLY A 404 -20.14 2.07 -10.06
N LYS A 405 -20.36 2.54 -11.31
CA LYS A 405 -21.67 2.90 -11.88
C LYS A 405 -22.52 3.80 -10.98
N GLY A 406 -21.86 4.67 -10.18
CA GLY A 406 -22.53 5.54 -9.21
C GLY A 406 -23.27 4.81 -8.08
N ARG A 407 -23.02 3.50 -7.89
CA ARG A 407 -23.71 2.65 -6.91
C ARG A 407 -22.84 2.12 -5.79
N CYS A 408 -21.53 2.06 -5.98
CA CYS A 408 -20.56 1.58 -4.98
C CYS A 408 -20.01 2.74 -4.16
N PRO A 409 -19.86 2.62 -2.82
CA PRO A 409 -19.06 3.57 -2.07
C PRO A 409 -17.61 3.52 -2.53
N LEU A 410 -16.96 4.69 -2.60
CA LEU A 410 -15.53 4.78 -2.80
C LEU A 410 -14.90 5.16 -1.47
N ILE A 411 -14.11 4.25 -0.93
CA ILE A 411 -13.41 4.39 0.34
C ILE A 411 -11.98 4.84 0.04
N ASP A 412 -11.73 6.13 0.21
CA ASP A 412 -10.36 6.64 0.21
C ASP A 412 -9.73 6.39 1.57
N THR A 413 -8.49 5.88 1.59
CA THR A 413 -7.85 5.44 2.82
C THR A 413 -6.52 6.15 3.00
N TRP A 414 -6.33 6.75 4.19
CA TRP A 414 -5.01 7.23 4.56
C TRP A 414 -4.36 6.30 5.59
N TRP A 415 -3.14 5.94 5.30
CA TRP A 415 -2.24 5.18 6.16
C TRP A 415 -0.85 5.08 5.53
N GLN A 416 0.09 4.51 6.26
CA GLN A 416 1.50 4.44 5.90
C GLN A 416 2.05 3.04 6.15
N THR A 417 3.24 2.73 5.65
CA THR A 417 3.97 1.53 6.03
C THR A 417 4.13 1.49 7.55
N GLU A 418 4.42 2.63 8.14
CA GLU A 418 4.58 2.85 9.58
C GLU A 418 3.33 2.54 10.41
N THR A 419 2.15 2.68 9.84
CA THR A 419 0.89 2.46 10.58
C THR A 419 0.35 1.04 10.47
N GLY A 420 0.86 0.23 9.53
CA GLY A 420 0.51 -1.17 9.36
C GLY A 420 -0.90 -1.46 8.84
N GLY A 421 -1.77 -0.47 8.83
CA GLY A 421 -3.15 -0.57 8.34
C GLY A 421 -3.82 0.80 8.34
N THR A 422 -5.00 0.89 7.76
CA THR A 422 -5.76 2.14 7.60
C THR A 422 -6.07 2.79 8.94
N LEU A 423 -5.84 4.09 9.03
CA LEU A 423 -6.12 4.88 10.23
C LEU A 423 -7.10 6.02 10.01
N ILE A 424 -7.30 6.46 8.76
CA ILE A 424 -8.33 7.46 8.41
C ILE A 424 -9.07 6.98 7.16
N ASN A 425 -10.38 6.88 7.25
CA ASN A 425 -11.28 6.52 6.16
C ASN A 425 -12.74 6.80 6.51
N ALA A 426 -13.61 6.73 5.50
CA ALA A 426 -15.06 6.68 5.69
C ALA A 426 -15.51 5.22 5.78
N LEU A 427 -16.19 4.82 6.87
CA LEU A 427 -16.73 3.46 6.98
C LEU A 427 -17.93 3.27 6.04
N PRO A 428 -18.04 2.13 5.32
CA PRO A 428 -19.08 1.88 4.31
C PRO A 428 -20.52 2.08 4.78
N GLY A 429 -20.84 1.69 6.01
CA GLY A 429 -22.19 1.83 6.56
C GLY A 429 -22.49 3.20 7.20
N ILE A 430 -21.49 4.08 7.31
CA ILE A 430 -21.62 5.40 7.97
C ILE A 430 -21.46 6.54 6.95
N GLY A 431 -20.39 6.56 6.15
CA GLY A 431 -20.05 7.68 5.26
C GLY A 431 -19.61 8.93 6.04
N PRO A 432 -19.70 10.14 5.48
CA PRO A 432 -19.98 10.40 4.06
C PRO A 432 -18.83 10.01 3.13
N PHE A 433 -19.14 9.75 1.86
CA PHE A 433 -18.15 9.59 0.79
C PHE A 433 -18.07 10.90 0.02
N VAL A 434 -16.95 11.58 0.17
CA VAL A 434 -16.73 12.92 -0.40
C VAL A 434 -15.48 12.86 -1.28
N PRO A 435 -15.55 13.36 -2.53
CA PRO A 435 -14.35 13.40 -3.38
C PRO A 435 -13.17 14.08 -2.68
N CYS A 436 -12.01 13.44 -2.70
CA CYS A 436 -10.74 13.91 -2.11
C CYS A 436 -10.68 13.92 -0.58
N PHE A 437 -11.68 13.41 0.13
CA PHE A 437 -11.62 13.26 1.59
C PHE A 437 -11.40 11.81 1.96
N ALA A 438 -10.41 11.57 2.81
CA ALA A 438 -10.20 10.24 3.38
C ALA A 438 -11.34 9.89 4.37
N GLY A 439 -11.85 10.84 5.13
CA GLY A 439 -12.89 10.62 6.11
C GLY A 439 -12.42 10.90 7.53
N ARG A 440 -12.89 10.14 8.50
CA ARG A 440 -12.59 10.32 9.93
C ARG A 440 -11.52 9.33 10.41
N SER A 441 -10.88 9.61 11.54
CA SER A 441 -10.02 8.64 12.25
C SER A 441 -10.76 7.32 12.45
N PHE A 442 -10.09 6.19 12.16
CA PHE A 442 -10.66 4.87 12.41
C PHE A 442 -11.04 4.74 13.90
N PRO A 443 -12.17 4.10 14.24
CA PRO A 443 -12.60 3.97 15.63
C PRO A 443 -11.50 3.44 16.55
N GLY A 444 -11.25 4.13 17.66
CA GLY A 444 -10.19 3.78 18.61
C GLY A 444 -8.80 4.32 18.25
N THR A 445 -8.70 5.21 17.26
CA THR A 445 -7.48 5.95 16.92
C THR A 445 -7.72 7.46 17.04
N ARG A 446 -6.67 8.22 17.29
CA ARG A 446 -6.75 9.67 17.49
C ARG A 446 -5.76 10.39 16.59
N HIS A 447 -6.28 11.22 15.68
CA HIS A 447 -5.47 12.06 14.81
C HIS A 447 -5.84 13.52 15.01
N GLU A 448 -4.86 14.39 14.80
CA GLU A 448 -5.03 15.82 14.88
C GLU A 448 -4.21 16.51 13.77
N VAL A 449 -4.56 17.77 13.48
CA VAL A 449 -3.77 18.62 12.59
C VAL A 449 -3.16 19.71 13.44
N LEU A 450 -1.83 19.80 13.46
CA LEU A 450 -1.08 20.77 14.26
C LEU A 450 -0.34 21.75 13.34
N ASP A 451 -0.27 23.00 13.79
CA ASP A 451 0.62 24.00 13.19
C ASP A 451 2.10 23.73 13.53
N GLU A 452 3.00 24.55 13.03
CA GLU A 452 4.45 24.41 13.29
C GLU A 452 4.83 24.53 14.77
N ASN A 453 3.99 25.20 15.57
CA ASN A 453 4.19 25.42 17.01
C ASN A 453 3.54 24.32 17.88
N GLY A 454 2.90 23.33 17.25
CA GLY A 454 2.20 22.24 17.94
C GLY A 454 0.80 22.61 18.44
N LYS A 455 0.22 23.73 18.02
CA LYS A 455 -1.13 24.13 18.32
C LYS A 455 -2.10 23.48 17.34
N VAL A 456 -3.27 23.05 17.82
CA VAL A 456 -4.33 22.48 17.00
C VAL A 456 -4.84 23.50 15.99
N CYS A 457 -4.84 23.15 14.72
CA CYS A 457 -5.37 23.95 13.62
C CYS A 457 -6.89 24.10 13.70
N LYS A 458 -7.40 25.25 13.29
CA LYS A 458 -8.85 25.46 13.11
C LYS A 458 -9.39 24.60 11.97
N PRO A 459 -10.71 24.31 11.90
CA PRO A 459 -11.30 23.71 10.71
C PRO A 459 -10.88 24.44 9.43
N TYR A 460 -10.58 23.67 8.38
CA TYR A 460 -10.10 24.13 7.06
C TYR A 460 -8.70 24.79 7.06
N GLN A 461 -8.04 24.86 8.22
CA GLN A 461 -6.65 25.30 8.30
C GLN A 461 -5.71 24.11 8.07
N GLU A 462 -4.81 24.25 7.09
CA GLU A 462 -3.79 23.25 6.79
C GLU A 462 -2.71 23.22 7.89
N GLY A 463 -2.23 22.02 8.18
CA GLY A 463 -1.13 21.78 9.11
C GLY A 463 -0.55 20.38 8.95
N ASN A 464 0.19 19.96 9.96
CA ASN A 464 0.84 18.65 10.00
C ASN A 464 -0.09 17.62 10.61
N LEU A 465 -0.34 16.54 9.92
CA LEU A 465 -1.10 15.41 10.44
C LEU A 465 -0.27 14.67 11.50
N VAL A 466 -0.85 14.44 12.66
CA VAL A 466 -0.22 13.69 13.75
C VAL A 466 -1.15 12.63 14.31
N GLN A 467 -0.57 11.60 14.94
CA GLN A 467 -1.33 10.67 15.75
C GLN A 467 -1.03 10.88 17.24
N LEU A 468 -2.08 10.86 18.04
CA LEU A 468 -2.03 11.01 19.48
C LEU A 468 -2.19 9.66 20.18
N PRO A 469 -1.64 9.48 21.41
CA PRO A 469 -1.79 8.25 22.17
C PRO A 469 -3.26 8.01 22.64
N PRO A 470 -3.63 6.76 22.94
CA PRO A 470 -2.84 5.56 22.70
C PRO A 470 -2.70 5.28 21.20
N PHE A 471 -1.50 4.88 20.78
CA PHE A 471 -1.21 4.62 19.37
C PHE A 471 -1.89 3.35 18.90
N ALA A 472 -2.26 3.30 17.60
CA ALA A 472 -2.95 2.15 17.04
C ALA A 472 -2.12 0.84 17.16
N PRO A 473 -2.78 -0.32 17.31
CA PRO A 473 -2.08 -1.58 17.59
C PRO A 473 -1.09 -2.01 16.50
N GLY A 474 -1.38 -1.74 15.24
CA GLY A 474 -0.56 -2.15 14.10
C GLY A 474 0.58 -1.19 13.75
N MET A 475 0.73 -0.07 14.47
CA MET A 475 1.83 0.85 14.18
C MET A 475 3.21 0.22 14.41
N LEU A 476 4.20 0.79 13.74
CA LEU A 476 5.59 0.37 13.82
C LEU A 476 6.10 0.28 15.28
N ARG A 477 7.01 -0.68 15.52
CA ARG A 477 7.68 -0.85 16.81
C ARG A 477 9.08 -0.24 16.86
N GLY A 478 9.51 0.40 15.77
CA GLY A 478 10.81 1.01 15.60
C GLY A 478 11.33 0.86 14.18
N LEU A 479 12.53 1.37 13.95
CA LEU A 479 13.32 1.05 12.76
C LEU A 479 14.36 -0.01 13.11
N TYR A 480 14.49 -1.03 12.27
CA TYR A 480 15.38 -2.16 12.52
C TYR A 480 16.82 -1.66 12.61
N LYS A 481 17.46 -1.94 13.77
CA LYS A 481 18.83 -1.52 14.11
C LYS A 481 19.13 -0.02 13.99
N ASN A 482 18.09 0.84 14.01
CA ASN A 482 18.29 2.29 13.82
C ASN A 482 17.39 3.15 14.71
N HIS A 483 17.68 3.12 16.03
CA HIS A 483 16.94 3.86 17.05
C HIS A 483 17.00 5.39 16.83
N GLU A 484 18.19 5.91 16.54
CA GLU A 484 18.38 7.36 16.37
C GLU A 484 17.51 7.91 15.24
N ARG A 485 17.52 7.25 14.08
CA ARG A 485 16.67 7.62 12.94
C ARG A 485 15.18 7.50 13.26
N TYR A 486 14.78 6.49 14.06
CA TYR A 486 13.40 6.33 14.53
C TYR A 486 12.94 7.55 15.31
N VAL A 487 13.73 7.97 16.31
CA VAL A 487 13.41 9.13 17.15
C VAL A 487 13.41 10.40 16.32
N LYS A 488 14.44 10.63 15.52
CA LYS A 488 14.60 11.82 14.69
C LYS A 488 13.44 11.98 13.69
N THR A 489 13.03 10.89 13.04
CA THR A 489 12.03 10.95 11.96
C THR A 489 10.61 11.20 12.49
N TYR A 490 10.22 10.52 13.57
CA TYR A 490 8.81 10.45 13.95
C TYR A 490 8.47 11.16 15.28
N TRP A 491 9.47 11.44 16.13
CA TRP A 491 9.24 11.84 17.50
C TRP A 491 9.96 13.13 17.92
N SER A 492 10.71 13.77 17.03
CA SER A 492 11.46 14.97 17.36
C SER A 492 10.66 16.24 17.19
N LYS A 493 9.73 16.31 16.23
CA LYS A 493 9.06 17.58 15.85
C LYS A 493 8.13 18.10 16.95
N TYR A 494 7.31 17.23 17.55
CA TYR A 494 6.31 17.60 18.58
C TYR A 494 6.54 16.89 19.91
N GLY A 495 7.74 16.35 20.13
CA GLY A 495 8.09 15.60 21.33
C GLY A 495 7.66 14.12 21.27
N LYS A 496 8.21 13.34 22.22
CA LYS A 496 8.13 11.87 22.20
C LYS A 496 6.73 11.26 22.40
N LYS A 497 5.70 12.07 22.65
CA LYS A 497 4.32 11.62 22.86
C LYS A 497 3.40 11.88 21.67
N ILE A 498 3.88 12.48 20.61
CA ILE A 498 3.10 12.80 19.42
C ILE A 498 3.82 12.19 18.21
N TYR A 499 3.15 11.27 17.51
CA TYR A 499 3.70 10.67 16.30
C TYR A 499 3.50 11.63 15.12
N PHE A 500 4.60 12.08 14.54
CA PHE A 500 4.60 12.93 13.36
C PHE A 500 4.57 12.07 12.09
N THR A 501 3.49 12.20 11.30
CA THR A 501 3.29 11.38 10.09
C THR A 501 4.12 11.82 8.90
N SER A 502 4.62 13.05 8.91
CA SER A 502 5.22 13.75 7.75
C SER A 502 4.24 13.96 6.60
N ASP A 503 2.94 13.88 6.84
CA ASP A 503 1.89 14.23 5.88
C ASP A 503 1.18 15.50 6.32
N GLY A 504 0.77 16.32 5.34
CA GLY A 504 -0.07 17.49 5.53
C GLY A 504 -1.55 17.12 5.45
N ALA A 505 -2.37 17.82 6.19
CA ALA A 505 -3.82 17.66 6.16
C ALA A 505 -4.55 18.89 6.69
N TRP A 506 -5.84 18.98 6.44
CA TRP A 506 -6.78 19.78 7.20
C TRP A 506 -8.04 18.95 7.45
N LYS A 507 -8.86 19.38 8.39
CA LYS A 507 -10.14 18.74 8.71
C LYS A 507 -11.29 19.72 8.63
N ASP A 508 -12.47 19.23 8.29
CA ASP A 508 -13.70 20.01 8.37
C ASP A 508 -14.24 20.09 9.82
N GLU A 509 -15.32 20.84 10.03
CA GLU A 509 -15.98 20.97 11.34
C GLU A 509 -16.53 19.65 11.89
N LYS A 510 -16.74 18.64 11.02
CA LYS A 510 -17.24 17.31 11.38
C LYS A 510 -16.10 16.30 11.63
N GLY A 511 -14.84 16.75 11.52
CA GLY A 511 -13.66 15.93 11.72
C GLY A 511 -13.32 15.00 10.56
N ASN A 512 -13.79 15.28 9.33
CA ASN A 512 -13.33 14.59 8.14
C ASN A 512 -12.02 15.21 7.66
N PHE A 513 -11.02 14.35 7.44
CA PHE A 513 -9.69 14.75 6.98
C PHE A 513 -9.60 14.80 5.46
N ARG A 514 -8.97 15.83 4.95
CA ARG A 514 -8.45 15.92 3.61
C ARG A 514 -6.93 15.97 3.67
N LEU A 515 -6.28 15.03 2.99
CA LEU A 515 -4.82 14.99 2.90
C LEU A 515 -4.36 15.97 1.82
N THR A 516 -3.24 16.67 2.10
CA THR A 516 -2.64 17.64 1.17
C THR A 516 -1.31 17.15 0.59
N GLY A 517 -0.89 15.93 0.98
CA GLY A 517 0.35 15.29 0.52
C GLY A 517 1.44 15.29 1.58
N ARG A 518 2.68 15.02 1.15
CA ARG A 518 3.84 15.01 2.05
C ARG A 518 4.20 16.43 2.46
N VAL A 519 4.57 16.62 3.73
CA VAL A 519 5.07 17.93 4.21
C VAL A 519 6.32 18.36 3.46
N ASP A 520 7.14 17.40 3.03
CA ASP A 520 8.34 17.64 2.21
C ASP A 520 8.01 18.09 0.78
N ASP A 521 6.77 17.88 0.31
CA ASP A 521 6.26 18.26 -1.01
C ASP A 521 5.43 19.57 -0.94
N VAL A 522 5.36 20.24 0.21
CA VAL A 522 4.73 21.55 0.37
C VAL A 522 5.73 22.64 0.05
N MET A 523 5.36 23.57 -0.84
CA MET A 523 6.18 24.72 -1.24
C MET A 523 5.90 25.93 -0.35
N LYS A 524 6.92 26.78 -0.14
CA LYS A 524 6.79 28.05 0.55
C LYS A 524 6.92 29.21 -0.45
N VAL A 525 5.79 29.59 -1.07
CA VAL A 525 5.75 30.67 -2.05
C VAL A 525 5.36 31.98 -1.39
N ALA A 526 6.24 32.96 -1.38
CA ALA A 526 6.03 34.27 -0.76
C ALA A 526 5.48 34.18 0.68
N GLY A 527 5.99 33.23 1.48
CA GLY A 527 5.57 33.00 2.87
C GLY A 527 4.31 32.13 3.05
N HIS A 528 3.61 31.81 1.98
CA HIS A 528 2.43 30.95 2.00
C HIS A 528 2.78 29.50 1.67
N ARG A 529 2.16 28.57 2.38
CA ARG A 529 2.28 27.13 2.11
C ARG A 529 1.32 26.76 0.98
N ILE A 530 1.84 26.19 -0.09
CA ILE A 530 1.07 25.68 -1.23
C ILE A 530 1.38 24.21 -1.38
N SER A 531 0.34 23.38 -1.33
CA SER A 531 0.47 21.95 -1.59
C SER A 531 0.72 21.69 -3.07
N THR A 532 1.76 20.89 -3.38
CA THR A 532 1.98 20.42 -4.75
C THR A 532 0.76 19.64 -5.27
N ALA A 533 0.14 18.83 -4.40
CA ALA A 533 -1.03 18.03 -4.76
C ALA A 533 -2.26 18.89 -5.12
N GLU A 534 -2.48 20.01 -4.42
CA GLU A 534 -3.59 20.93 -4.75
C GLU A 534 -3.37 21.63 -6.11
N LEU A 535 -2.11 22.00 -6.38
CA LEU A 535 -1.76 22.63 -7.63
C LEU A 535 -1.83 21.63 -8.81
N GLU A 536 -1.36 20.40 -8.59
CA GLU A 536 -1.50 19.30 -9.54
C GLU A 536 -2.98 18.99 -9.84
N ASP A 537 -3.83 18.94 -8.80
CA ASP A 537 -5.28 18.79 -8.96
C ASP A 537 -5.89 19.93 -9.78
N ALA A 538 -5.51 21.17 -9.51
CA ALA A 538 -5.99 22.32 -10.26
C ALA A 538 -5.62 22.25 -11.75
N ILE A 539 -4.39 21.90 -12.06
CA ILE A 539 -3.87 21.82 -13.43
C ILE A 539 -4.47 20.63 -14.19
N THR A 540 -4.61 19.47 -13.57
CA THR A 540 -5.18 18.26 -14.21
C THR A 540 -6.66 18.36 -14.54
N ARG A 541 -7.37 19.39 -14.07
CA ARG A 541 -8.75 19.71 -14.52
C ARG A 541 -8.82 20.26 -15.94
N HIS A 542 -7.68 20.60 -16.52
CA HIS A 542 -7.61 21.06 -17.90
C HIS A 542 -7.85 19.88 -18.86
N TYR A 543 -8.69 20.10 -19.89
CA TYR A 543 -9.15 19.04 -20.80
C TYR A 543 -8.02 18.30 -21.54
N ALA A 544 -6.90 19.00 -21.83
CA ALA A 544 -5.76 18.46 -22.57
C ALA A 544 -4.74 17.72 -21.67
N ILE A 545 -4.83 17.79 -20.34
CA ILE A 545 -3.80 17.29 -19.43
C ILE A 545 -4.17 15.91 -18.89
N ALA A 546 -3.24 14.97 -19.01
CA ALA A 546 -3.37 13.62 -18.48
C ALA A 546 -2.82 13.52 -17.06
N GLU A 547 -1.65 14.12 -16.81
CA GLU A 547 -0.96 14.03 -15.51
C GLU A 547 -0.07 15.26 -15.32
N CYS A 548 0.14 15.65 -14.07
CA CYS A 548 0.99 16.76 -13.69
C CYS A 548 1.81 16.43 -12.45
N ALA A 549 3.04 16.87 -12.42
CA ALA A 549 3.88 16.89 -11.23
C ALA A 549 4.40 18.29 -10.98
N ILE A 550 4.23 18.78 -9.75
CA ILE A 550 4.74 20.08 -9.31
C ILE A 550 5.93 19.88 -8.38
N VAL A 551 6.96 20.69 -8.60
CA VAL A 551 8.11 20.77 -7.70
C VAL A 551 8.49 22.23 -7.42
N PRO A 552 8.97 22.52 -6.20
CA PRO A 552 9.51 23.84 -5.89
C PRO A 552 10.85 24.10 -6.59
N MET A 553 11.03 25.32 -7.07
CA MET A 553 12.28 25.86 -7.52
C MET A 553 12.65 27.08 -6.65
N PRO A 554 13.89 27.18 -6.15
CA PRO A 554 14.33 28.36 -5.40
C PRO A 554 14.15 29.67 -6.18
N HIS A 555 13.71 30.72 -5.51
CA HIS A 555 13.51 32.04 -6.09
C HIS A 555 13.91 33.13 -5.09
N GLU A 556 14.76 34.09 -5.53
CA GLU A 556 15.37 35.09 -4.66
C GLU A 556 14.38 35.90 -3.81
N ILE A 557 13.24 36.29 -4.39
CA ILE A 557 12.27 37.14 -3.73
C ILE A 557 11.17 36.33 -3.05
N LYS A 558 10.67 35.25 -3.69
CA LYS A 558 9.51 34.47 -3.24
C LYS A 558 9.85 33.27 -2.37
N GLY A 559 11.16 33.01 -2.15
CA GLY A 559 11.68 31.81 -1.51
C GLY A 559 11.60 30.61 -2.45
N GLU A 560 10.42 30.19 -2.83
CA GLU A 560 10.19 29.14 -3.82
C GLU A 560 9.11 29.55 -4.82
N VAL A 561 9.16 28.97 -6.03
CA VAL A 561 8.13 29.09 -7.06
C VAL A 561 7.79 27.70 -7.62
N PRO A 562 6.54 27.44 -8.01
CA PRO A 562 6.15 26.17 -8.61
C PRO A 562 6.73 26.02 -10.01
N VAL A 563 7.18 24.81 -10.32
CA VAL A 563 7.52 24.35 -11.68
C VAL A 563 6.65 23.16 -12.00
N ALA A 564 5.95 23.19 -13.14
CA ALA A 564 5.04 22.16 -13.58
C ALA A 564 5.66 21.27 -14.65
N PHE A 565 5.61 19.95 -14.44
CA PHE A 565 5.88 18.93 -15.46
C PHE A 565 4.55 18.30 -15.86
N VAL A 566 4.19 18.39 -17.13
CA VAL A 566 2.85 18.07 -17.62
C VAL A 566 2.90 17.03 -18.71
N ILE A 567 2.09 15.96 -18.56
CA ILE A 567 1.84 14.97 -19.60
C ILE A 567 0.51 15.31 -20.27
N LEU A 568 0.52 15.41 -21.59
CA LEU A 568 -0.68 15.66 -22.38
C LEU A 568 -1.46 14.38 -22.67
N LYS A 569 -2.76 14.50 -22.86
CA LYS A 569 -3.60 13.41 -23.39
C LYS A 569 -3.27 13.14 -24.86
N PRO A 570 -3.54 11.94 -25.38
CA PRO A 570 -3.40 11.64 -26.79
C PRO A 570 -4.17 12.63 -27.66
N GLY A 571 -3.54 13.10 -28.75
CA GLY A 571 -4.13 14.07 -29.68
C GLY A 571 -3.80 15.54 -29.39
N PHE A 572 -3.15 15.84 -28.26
CA PHE A 572 -2.69 17.19 -27.94
C PHE A 572 -1.19 17.32 -28.13
N GLN A 573 -0.74 18.50 -28.53
CA GLN A 573 0.68 18.82 -28.75
C GLN A 573 1.11 20.01 -27.88
N PRO A 574 2.35 20.07 -27.43
CA PRO A 574 2.90 21.23 -26.73
C PRO A 574 2.74 22.51 -27.54
N SER A 575 2.30 23.59 -26.90
CA SER A 575 2.24 24.92 -27.49
C SER A 575 2.28 26.00 -26.42
N GLU A 576 2.74 27.20 -26.79
CA GLU A 576 2.72 28.35 -25.87
C GLU A 576 1.30 28.70 -25.39
N ASN A 577 0.31 28.51 -26.24
CA ASN A 577 -1.07 28.75 -25.83
C ASN A 577 -1.50 27.80 -24.72
N LEU A 578 -1.18 26.51 -24.86
CA LEU A 578 -1.49 25.49 -23.86
C LEU A 578 -0.72 25.74 -22.55
N GLU A 579 0.53 26.21 -22.62
CA GLU A 579 1.28 26.65 -21.45
C GLU A 579 0.56 27.78 -20.69
N ARG A 580 0.10 28.81 -21.41
CA ARG A 580 -0.67 29.92 -20.83
C ARG A 580 -2.00 29.43 -20.21
N GLU A 581 -2.66 28.46 -20.84
CA GLU A 581 -3.87 27.85 -20.30
C GLU A 581 -3.61 27.10 -19.01
N VAL A 582 -2.50 26.35 -18.90
CA VAL A 582 -2.07 25.66 -17.68
C VAL A 582 -1.84 26.65 -16.54
N VAL A 583 -1.12 27.75 -16.82
CA VAL A 583 -0.88 28.81 -15.83
C VAL A 583 -2.18 29.45 -15.36
N LYS A 584 -3.09 29.79 -16.29
CA LYS A 584 -4.42 30.33 -15.97
C LYS A 584 -5.27 29.34 -15.17
N GLN A 585 -5.13 28.05 -15.44
CA GLN A 585 -5.84 27.01 -14.70
C GLN A 585 -5.42 26.98 -13.23
N ALA A 586 -4.11 27.02 -12.97
CA ALA A 586 -3.57 27.13 -11.61
C ALA A 586 -4.08 28.39 -10.89
N GLU A 587 -4.01 29.52 -11.56
CA GLU A 587 -4.48 30.79 -11.02
C GLU A 587 -6.00 30.79 -10.73
N LYS A 588 -6.80 30.26 -11.62
CA LYS A 588 -8.26 30.16 -11.48
C LYS A 588 -8.68 29.42 -10.23
N TYR A 589 -8.00 28.33 -9.87
CA TYR A 589 -8.42 27.45 -8.77
C TYR A 589 -7.73 27.72 -7.43
N ILE A 590 -6.53 28.29 -7.45
CA ILE A 590 -5.76 28.55 -6.22
C ILE A 590 -5.45 30.04 -6.04
N GLY A 591 -5.26 30.75 -7.12
CA GLY A 591 -4.93 32.17 -7.12
C GLY A 591 -3.56 32.49 -7.72
N PRO A 592 -3.24 33.81 -7.91
CA PRO A 592 -2.02 34.26 -8.59
C PRO A 592 -0.71 33.79 -7.96
N ILE A 593 -0.72 33.49 -6.65
CA ILE A 593 0.42 33.00 -5.90
C ILE A 593 0.88 31.60 -6.36
N ALA A 594 -0.03 30.82 -6.91
CA ALA A 594 0.20 29.44 -7.36
C ALA A 594 0.60 29.33 -8.84
N ARG A 595 0.80 30.45 -9.53
CA ARG A 595 1.25 30.45 -10.94
C ARG A 595 2.56 29.69 -11.08
N PRO A 596 2.62 28.59 -11.88
CA PRO A 596 3.89 27.99 -12.24
C PRO A 596 4.81 28.99 -12.91
N ALA A 597 6.06 29.07 -12.46
CA ALA A 597 7.08 29.90 -13.08
C ALA A 597 7.52 29.34 -14.43
N LYS A 598 7.42 28.01 -14.58
CA LYS A 598 7.69 27.28 -15.83
C LYS A 598 6.76 26.08 -15.95
N VAL A 599 6.39 25.75 -17.19
CA VAL A 599 5.63 24.54 -17.53
C VAL A 599 6.45 23.75 -18.55
N PHE A 600 6.76 22.52 -18.23
CA PHE A 600 7.49 21.61 -19.12
C PHE A 600 6.53 20.50 -19.57
N PHE A 601 6.35 20.36 -20.87
CA PHE A 601 5.61 19.23 -21.43
C PHE A 601 6.55 18.04 -21.58
N VAL A 602 6.23 16.93 -20.89
CA VAL A 602 7.06 15.74 -20.85
C VAL A 602 6.28 14.51 -21.30
N GLN A 603 6.99 13.52 -21.84
CA GLN A 603 6.36 12.27 -22.27
C GLN A 603 6.02 11.36 -21.09
N ASP A 604 6.86 11.35 -20.05
CA ASP A 604 6.63 10.61 -18.82
C ASP A 604 7.32 11.30 -17.64
N LEU A 605 6.87 10.96 -16.44
CA LEU A 605 7.41 11.45 -15.17
C LEU A 605 8.23 10.34 -14.49
N PRO A 606 9.32 10.67 -13.77
CA PRO A 606 10.05 9.68 -13.00
C PRO A 606 9.14 9.09 -11.91
N LYS A 607 8.86 7.80 -11.99
CA LYS A 607 7.93 7.10 -11.11
C LYS A 607 8.59 5.91 -10.45
N THR A 608 8.16 5.61 -9.25
CA THR A 608 8.41 4.28 -8.67
C THR A 608 7.64 3.24 -9.45
N ARG A 609 7.99 1.98 -9.30
CA ARG A 609 7.29 0.86 -9.94
C ARG A 609 5.85 0.66 -9.43
N SER A 610 5.51 1.25 -8.30
CA SER A 610 4.10 1.38 -7.84
C SER A 610 3.36 2.55 -8.49
N GLY A 611 3.98 3.27 -9.41
CA GLY A 611 3.40 4.43 -10.10
C GLY A 611 3.50 5.75 -9.35
N LYS A 612 4.09 5.77 -8.15
CA LYS A 612 4.24 7.02 -7.38
C LYS A 612 5.30 7.92 -8.02
N ILE A 613 4.94 9.18 -8.28
CA ILE A 613 5.87 10.19 -8.83
C ILE A 613 7.02 10.45 -7.85
N MET A 614 8.24 10.40 -8.35
CA MET A 614 9.44 10.65 -7.58
C MET A 614 9.82 12.15 -7.65
N ARG A 615 9.01 13.03 -7.02
CA ARG A 615 9.20 14.48 -7.02
C ARG A 615 10.61 14.91 -6.57
N ARG A 616 11.21 14.12 -5.69
CA ARG A 616 12.60 14.31 -5.27
C ARG A 616 13.58 14.36 -6.44
N ILE A 617 13.39 13.51 -7.44
CA ILE A 617 14.22 13.48 -8.65
C ILE A 617 13.96 14.74 -9.49
N LEU A 618 12.68 15.07 -9.72
CA LEU A 618 12.31 16.29 -10.47
C LEU A 618 12.86 17.55 -9.80
N LYS A 619 12.77 17.66 -8.48
CA LYS A 619 13.33 18.79 -7.71
C LYS A 619 14.82 18.93 -7.93
N LYS A 620 15.58 17.84 -7.90
CA LYS A 620 17.01 17.82 -8.14
C LYS A 620 17.37 18.15 -9.59
N LEU A 621 16.59 17.66 -10.55
CA LEU A 621 16.76 18.00 -11.96
C LEU A 621 16.55 19.50 -12.21
N VAL A 622 15.50 20.10 -11.63
CA VAL A 622 15.24 21.55 -11.71
C VAL A 622 16.37 22.36 -11.04
N ALA A 623 16.92 21.86 -9.93
CA ALA A 623 18.06 22.47 -9.24
C ALA A 623 19.41 22.21 -9.94
N ARG A 624 19.42 21.49 -11.08
CA ARG A 624 20.62 21.09 -11.84
C ARG A 624 21.66 20.30 -11.03
N GLU A 625 21.20 19.56 -10.03
CA GLU A 625 22.07 18.69 -9.25
C GLU A 625 22.51 17.47 -10.07
N LYS A 626 23.82 17.15 -10.00
CA LYS A 626 24.40 15.98 -10.68
C LYS A 626 23.97 14.67 -9.99
N GLU A 627 23.95 14.66 -8.65
CA GLU A 627 23.61 13.49 -7.86
C GLU A 627 22.11 13.44 -7.55
N LEU A 628 21.40 12.51 -8.18
CA LEU A 628 19.96 12.34 -7.99
C LEU A 628 19.59 11.50 -6.75
N GLY A 629 20.60 10.92 -6.08
CA GLY A 629 20.41 10.03 -4.92
C GLY A 629 19.90 8.64 -5.32
N ASP A 630 19.22 7.96 -4.40
CA ASP A 630 18.75 6.58 -4.61
C ASP A 630 17.75 6.48 -5.78
N LEU A 631 18.15 5.81 -6.85
CA LEU A 631 17.32 5.50 -8.02
C LEU A 631 16.82 4.04 -8.03
N SER A 632 17.11 3.24 -7.01
CA SER A 632 16.85 1.80 -6.97
C SER A 632 15.36 1.44 -7.14
N THR A 633 14.47 2.36 -6.82
CA THR A 633 13.01 2.18 -6.94
C THR A 633 12.42 2.78 -8.21
N LEU A 634 13.23 3.43 -9.05
CA LEU A 634 12.78 4.08 -10.28
C LEU A 634 12.36 3.03 -11.33
N ALA A 635 11.19 3.23 -11.93
CA ALA A 635 10.63 2.31 -12.92
C ALA A 635 11.08 2.61 -14.36
N ASN A 636 11.29 3.89 -14.66
CA ASN A 636 11.49 4.44 -15.99
C ASN A 636 12.72 5.37 -16.00
N PRO A 637 13.96 4.82 -15.91
CA PRO A 637 15.18 5.63 -15.87
C PRO A 637 15.35 6.56 -17.08
N GLU A 638 14.85 6.15 -18.25
CA GLU A 638 14.84 6.92 -19.48
C GLU A 638 14.10 8.25 -19.37
N SER A 639 13.17 8.38 -18.44
CA SER A 639 12.47 9.63 -18.18
C SER A 639 13.40 10.74 -17.67
N ILE A 640 14.46 10.37 -16.95
CA ILE A 640 15.44 11.31 -16.42
C ILE A 640 16.19 12.01 -17.55
N GLU A 641 16.71 11.23 -18.50
CA GLU A 641 17.49 11.78 -19.62
C GLU A 641 16.62 12.69 -20.49
N LYS A 642 15.40 12.26 -20.82
CA LYS A 642 14.44 13.09 -21.57
C LYS A 642 14.11 14.40 -20.86
N ILE A 643 13.95 14.37 -19.54
CA ILE A 643 13.69 15.60 -18.76
C ILE A 643 14.94 16.48 -18.72
N ARG A 644 16.15 15.92 -18.61
CA ARG A 644 17.39 16.70 -18.68
C ARG A 644 17.54 17.44 -20.01
N GLU A 645 17.21 16.80 -21.13
CA GLU A 645 17.20 17.41 -22.45
C GLU A 645 16.24 18.61 -22.52
N ILE A 646 15.06 18.51 -21.88
CA ILE A 646 14.07 19.60 -21.84
C ILE A 646 14.52 20.74 -20.91
N LEU A 647 15.31 20.45 -19.88
CA LEU A 647 15.81 21.44 -18.91
C LEU A 647 17.13 22.11 -19.31
N SER A 648 17.87 21.54 -20.30
CA SER A 648 19.09 22.09 -20.84
C SER A 648 18.79 23.35 -21.65
#